data_956cd0f6af04e0e30488f865e101f55d
#
_entry.id   956cd0f6af04e0e30488f865e101f55d
#
_cell.length_a   1.000
_cell.length_b   1.000
_cell.length_c   1.000
_cell.angle_alpha   90.00
_cell.angle_beta   90.00
_cell.angle_gamma   90.00
#
_symmetry.space_group_name_H-M   'P 1'
#
loop_
_entity.id
_entity.type
_entity.pdbx_description
1 polymer ?
#
loop_
_entity_poly.entity_id
_entity_poly.type
_entity_poly.pdbx_seq_one_letter_code
_entity_poly.pdbx_strand_id
1 'polypeptide(L)'
;MAKLRFQPTFISLPNGAQGVLAQAPHLTRAHVSIAIAAGYLDESRTLPGLAHLLEHVLTTAPLEASSNISLLTWFAQHQGSLNAHTDDYVTDVHFSIPANKLEVAALTVASQLAKPAFSPSVIGAEVAAIDAEWQARQHSPAMQRLSAIATLSDPQHIGAGCRHGNAQTLGSDMALLFEALTAFHHDYYHSGRMSIALISPWDTETMARLIKRMATLFSPPTPSAPSLAITPRWNRLPHAKVARMGNAVELLWPLPSAIARHQLTALGDTADRLNQGFLVGQLPDSITDYHAALSPNGATDAFSLMLSGTATQEQVKALAADLSERLAAFFATLSGTTPNDHGNRWQPPADTVQLAPAWFAHARHQALARRFTAQPPKHQSGTSPFAANNARWLLGNASPSPSPPAFDAFDRQPAAYPTVQRWCGQYGVSDDFAALATTAWAACFVPGAVIAPSPLTAQRLALQDIVFKQQDSPHGSWVIAMGSQANHAMVTLLEDAVLAASKAQQGLLAQQLIQRLTPLPAEPVVWVSHNTGADAVCHALANLARRVAIRAEQPPPASPATSTAIMRTLSLPGTPSQRLLLALAEQHHSAAFFQQARYDHHLGYVAAVRRGDGAPCSLGYVVQVSHAGQVSKNTGSAEKKLREEKQIAEKLRSITDALWQESDSVLQAQPALTAPETPLAALVLQWQSLLAGTHQPLHRLGQQRIDSQALTNLLSQISTLGHWQTHWLDSAGHYFVND
;
A
#
# COMPACT_ATOMS: atom_id res chain seq x y z
N MET A 1 8.96 26.42 2.92
CA MET A 1 7.55 25.97 3.10
C MET A 1 7.12 26.18 4.52
N ALA A 2 5.95 26.78 4.79
CA ALA A 2 5.37 26.68 6.11
C ALA A 2 4.95 25.22 6.31
N LYS A 3 5.68 24.46 7.13
CA LYS A 3 5.29 23.09 7.47
C LYS A 3 3.93 23.15 8.14
N LEU A 4 2.93 22.50 7.55
CA LEU A 4 1.65 22.29 8.21
C LEU A 4 1.92 21.52 9.50
N ARG A 5 1.92 22.20 10.64
CA ARG A 5 2.19 21.59 11.93
C ARG A 5 0.87 21.15 12.54
N PHE A 6 0.59 19.86 12.50
CA PHE A 6 -0.48 19.27 13.29
C PHE A 6 0.01 19.14 14.74
N GLN A 7 -0.82 19.54 15.70
CA GLN A 7 -0.54 19.30 17.11
C GLN A 7 -1.38 18.09 17.56
N PRO A 8 -0.76 16.90 17.69
CA PRO A 8 -1.49 15.75 18.17
C PRO A 8 -1.86 15.90 19.64
N THR A 9 -3.10 15.55 19.97
CA THR A 9 -3.60 15.45 21.33
C THR A 9 -3.75 13.98 21.69
N PHE A 10 -3.14 13.56 22.80
CA PHE A 10 -3.21 12.19 23.29
C PHE A 10 -4.30 12.05 24.37
N ILE A 11 -5.07 10.98 24.29
CA ILE A 11 -6.18 10.69 25.20
C ILE A 11 -5.99 9.28 25.79
N SER A 12 -6.17 9.17 27.09
CA SER A 12 -6.29 7.87 27.79
C SER A 12 -7.66 7.80 28.44
N LEU A 13 -8.42 6.74 28.15
CA LEU A 13 -9.77 6.57 28.64
C LEU A 13 -9.78 5.64 29.86
N PRO A 14 -10.74 5.79 30.80
CA PRO A 14 -10.82 4.97 32.01
C PRO A 14 -10.99 3.47 31.73
N ASN A 15 -11.58 3.10 30.58
CA ASN A 15 -11.74 1.69 30.17
C ASN A 15 -10.45 1.10 29.53
N GLY A 16 -9.33 1.83 29.57
CA GLY A 16 -8.03 1.40 29.08
C GLY A 16 -7.77 1.70 27.60
N ALA A 17 -8.75 2.17 26.83
CA ALA A 17 -8.51 2.58 25.44
C ALA A 17 -7.62 3.84 25.38
N GLN A 18 -6.81 3.94 24.32
CA GLN A 18 -5.95 5.10 24.06
C GLN A 18 -6.33 5.73 22.73
N GLY A 19 -6.14 7.04 22.62
CA GLY A 19 -6.40 7.75 21.40
C GLY A 19 -5.35 8.82 21.11
N VAL A 20 -5.18 9.14 19.85
CA VAL A 20 -4.47 10.32 19.37
C VAL A 20 -5.37 11.00 18.33
N LEU A 21 -5.47 12.30 18.43
CA LEU A 21 -6.25 13.08 17.48
C LEU A 21 -5.52 14.34 17.07
N ALA A 22 -5.80 14.83 15.86
CA ALA A 22 -5.31 16.12 15.38
C ALA A 22 -6.40 16.82 14.56
N GLN A 23 -6.53 18.11 14.79
CA GLN A 23 -7.38 18.97 13.97
C GLN A 23 -6.63 19.42 12.72
N ALA A 24 -7.25 19.25 11.55
CA ALA A 24 -6.72 19.66 10.25
C ALA A 24 -7.84 20.36 9.45
N PRO A 25 -8.07 21.67 9.66
CA PRO A 25 -9.23 22.38 9.10
C PRO A 25 -9.28 22.42 7.57
N HIS A 26 -8.14 22.24 6.90
CA HIS A 26 -8.03 22.21 5.43
C HIS A 26 -8.48 20.87 4.80
N LEU A 27 -8.66 19.81 5.60
CA LEU A 27 -9.12 18.54 5.09
C LEU A 27 -10.62 18.56 4.80
N THR A 28 -11.03 17.91 3.73
CA THR A 28 -12.45 17.65 3.42
C THR A 28 -12.90 16.28 3.92
N ARG A 29 -11.92 15.45 4.28
CA ARG A 29 -12.10 14.08 4.74
C ARG A 29 -11.53 13.90 6.14
N ALA A 30 -12.03 12.88 6.81
CA ALA A 30 -11.44 12.38 8.04
C ALA A 30 -10.73 11.05 7.78
N HIS A 31 -9.65 10.81 8.53
CA HIS A 31 -8.90 9.55 8.50
C HIS A 31 -8.86 8.98 9.90
N VAL A 32 -9.27 7.72 10.02
CA VAL A 32 -9.37 7.01 11.29
C VAL A 32 -8.70 5.65 11.19
N SER A 33 -7.95 5.26 12.21
CA SER A 33 -7.48 3.89 12.40
C SER A 33 -7.84 3.42 13.80
N ILE A 34 -8.36 2.20 13.89
CA ILE A 34 -8.61 1.48 15.12
C ILE A 34 -7.67 0.28 15.12
N ALA A 35 -6.67 0.31 15.98
CA ALA A 35 -5.68 -0.75 16.12
C ALA A 35 -5.93 -1.52 17.42
N ILE A 36 -5.97 -2.84 17.31
CA ILE A 36 -6.06 -3.78 18.42
C ILE A 36 -4.71 -4.43 18.64
N ALA A 37 -4.22 -4.46 19.87
CA ALA A 37 -2.96 -5.11 20.23
C ALA A 37 -3.14 -6.64 20.26
N ALA A 38 -3.47 -7.21 19.14
CA ALA A 38 -3.60 -8.64 18.85
C ALA A 38 -3.26 -8.91 17.40
N GLY A 39 -2.52 -9.97 17.12
CA GLY A 39 -2.10 -10.32 15.78
C GLY A 39 -1.73 -11.78 15.66
N TYR A 40 -0.95 -12.11 14.63
CA TYR A 40 -0.57 -13.47 14.30
C TYR A 40 0.09 -14.24 15.47
N LEU A 41 0.95 -13.59 16.26
CA LEU A 41 1.67 -14.26 17.34
C LEU A 41 0.82 -14.51 18.60
N ASP A 42 -0.43 -14.08 18.60
CA ASP A 42 -1.41 -14.40 19.64
C ASP A 42 -2.28 -15.64 19.30
N GLU A 43 -2.12 -16.21 18.10
CA GLU A 43 -2.89 -17.36 17.63
C GLU A 43 -2.48 -18.66 18.30
N SER A 44 -3.35 -19.70 18.14
CA SER A 44 -2.97 -21.07 18.41
C SER A 44 -2.06 -21.62 17.32
N ARG A 45 -1.07 -22.43 17.70
CA ARG A 45 -0.23 -23.16 16.74
C ARG A 45 -1.02 -24.11 15.84
N THR A 46 -2.20 -24.51 16.25
CA THR A 46 -3.05 -25.47 15.50
C THR A 46 -3.86 -24.80 14.39
N LEU A 47 -4.00 -23.46 14.42
CA LEU A 47 -4.77 -22.68 13.44
C LEU A 47 -4.00 -21.43 13.01
N PRO A 48 -2.84 -21.56 12.33
CA PRO A 48 -2.09 -20.41 11.83
C PRO A 48 -2.89 -19.66 10.75
N GLY A 49 -2.98 -18.34 10.89
CA GLY A 49 -3.75 -17.47 10.01
C GLY A 49 -5.12 -17.07 10.57
N LEU A 50 -5.42 -17.44 11.82
CA LEU A 50 -6.72 -17.13 12.46
C LEU A 50 -6.96 -15.63 12.63
N ALA A 51 -5.93 -14.85 13.00
CA ALA A 51 -6.03 -13.39 13.14
C ALA A 51 -6.30 -12.71 11.78
N HIS A 52 -5.66 -13.18 10.72
CA HIS A 52 -5.90 -12.72 9.35
C HIS A 52 -7.32 -13.10 8.88
N LEU A 53 -7.77 -14.31 9.20
CA LEU A 53 -9.15 -14.72 8.92
C LEU A 53 -10.16 -13.84 9.67
N LEU A 54 -9.88 -13.48 10.93
CA LEU A 54 -10.72 -12.56 11.67
C LEU A 54 -10.79 -11.19 11.02
N GLU A 55 -9.66 -10.64 10.56
CA GLU A 55 -9.61 -9.38 9.82
C GLU A 55 -10.56 -9.39 8.61
N HIS A 56 -10.45 -10.45 7.79
CA HIS A 56 -11.34 -10.65 6.64
C HIS A 56 -12.80 -10.67 7.06
N VAL A 57 -13.15 -11.52 8.01
CA VAL A 57 -14.53 -11.67 8.47
C VAL A 57 -15.08 -10.37 9.05
N LEU A 58 -14.31 -9.61 9.81
CA LEU A 58 -14.74 -8.32 10.39
C LEU A 58 -15.08 -7.28 9.29
N THR A 59 -14.39 -7.31 8.15
CA THR A 59 -14.61 -6.34 7.06
C THR A 59 -15.70 -6.77 6.09
N THR A 60 -16.00 -8.06 6.01
CA THR A 60 -16.92 -8.67 5.02
C THR A 60 -18.21 -9.21 5.61
N ALA A 61 -18.25 -9.51 6.92
CA ALA A 61 -19.50 -9.92 7.56
C ALA A 61 -20.56 -8.83 7.47
N PRO A 62 -21.85 -9.21 7.36
CA PRO A 62 -22.96 -8.29 7.36
C PRO A 62 -22.96 -7.39 8.62
N LEU A 63 -23.26 -6.10 8.44
CA LEU A 63 -23.42 -5.15 9.56
C LEU A 63 -24.62 -5.48 10.44
N GLU A 64 -25.65 -6.07 9.85
CA GLU A 64 -26.86 -6.55 10.51
C GLU A 64 -27.21 -7.92 9.95
N ALA A 65 -27.74 -8.81 10.80
CA ALA A 65 -28.10 -10.18 10.40
C ALA A 65 -29.14 -10.25 9.25
N SER A 66 -29.92 -9.18 9.07
CA SER A 66 -30.94 -9.04 8.02
C SER A 66 -30.43 -8.33 6.75
N SER A 67 -29.20 -7.92 6.73
CA SER A 67 -28.59 -7.11 5.67
C SER A 67 -27.45 -7.86 5.00
N ASN A 68 -27.26 -7.69 3.69
CA ASN A 68 -26.07 -8.17 2.98
C ASN A 68 -24.97 -7.10 2.88
N ILE A 69 -25.11 -5.98 3.61
CA ILE A 69 -24.16 -4.86 3.54
C ILE A 69 -23.02 -5.11 4.52
N SER A 70 -21.81 -5.28 4.00
CA SER A 70 -20.56 -5.35 4.76
C SER A 70 -19.96 -3.96 5.00
N LEU A 71 -18.93 -3.86 5.85
CA LEU A 71 -18.17 -2.60 6.00
C LEU A 71 -17.62 -2.11 4.66
N LEU A 72 -17.02 -3.00 3.87
CA LEU A 72 -16.46 -2.63 2.56
C LEU A 72 -17.53 -2.04 1.64
N THR A 73 -18.69 -2.67 1.56
CA THR A 73 -19.83 -2.19 0.77
C THR A 73 -20.37 -0.86 1.30
N TRP A 74 -20.54 -0.76 2.62
CA TRP A 74 -21.03 0.45 3.26
C TRP A 74 -20.13 1.65 3.00
N PHE A 75 -18.81 1.49 3.18
CA PHE A 75 -17.85 2.57 2.93
C PHE A 75 -17.87 3.06 1.49
N ALA A 76 -17.93 2.14 0.53
CA ALA A 76 -17.97 2.51 -0.86
C ALA A 76 -19.26 3.26 -1.23
N GLN A 77 -20.44 2.86 -0.68
CA GLN A 77 -21.70 3.60 -0.86
C GLN A 77 -21.67 5.01 -0.23
N HIS A 78 -20.77 5.24 0.76
CA HIS A 78 -20.65 6.50 1.46
C HIS A 78 -19.42 7.32 1.03
N GLN A 79 -18.82 7.03 -0.14
CA GLN A 79 -17.63 7.70 -0.68
C GLN A 79 -16.41 7.56 0.24
N GLY A 80 -16.41 6.51 1.04
CA GLY A 80 -15.30 6.15 1.92
C GLY A 80 -14.38 5.12 1.28
N SER A 81 -13.22 4.97 1.87
CA SER A 81 -12.33 3.83 1.66
C SER A 81 -12.02 3.19 3.00
N LEU A 82 -12.06 1.88 3.06
CA LEU A 82 -11.72 1.10 4.24
C LEU A 82 -10.73 0.03 3.84
N ASN A 83 -9.76 -0.21 4.71
CA ASN A 83 -8.81 -1.31 4.58
C ASN A 83 -8.44 -1.80 5.98
N ALA A 84 -7.81 -2.96 6.05
CA ALA A 84 -7.34 -3.54 7.29
C ALA A 84 -5.95 -4.16 7.10
N HIS A 85 -5.25 -4.44 8.20
CA HIS A 85 -3.94 -5.03 8.18
C HIS A 85 -3.68 -5.81 9.47
N THR A 86 -3.23 -7.05 9.34
CA THR A 86 -2.79 -7.90 10.44
C THR A 86 -1.29 -8.10 10.41
N ASP A 87 -0.64 -7.76 11.52
CA ASP A 87 0.78 -7.95 11.75
C ASP A 87 1.02 -8.99 12.86
N ASP A 88 2.27 -9.18 13.29
CA ASP A 88 2.64 -10.12 14.33
C ASP A 88 1.86 -9.92 15.64
N TYR A 89 1.69 -8.68 16.08
CA TYR A 89 1.07 -8.34 17.35
C TYR A 89 -0.06 -7.32 17.27
N VAL A 90 -0.41 -6.85 16.08
CA VAL A 90 -1.40 -5.80 15.89
C VAL A 90 -2.27 -6.10 14.69
N THR A 91 -3.57 -5.93 14.85
CA THR A 91 -4.53 -5.84 13.75
C THR A 91 -5.13 -4.43 13.75
N ASP A 92 -5.15 -3.74 12.63
CA ASP A 92 -5.79 -2.44 12.49
C ASP A 92 -6.81 -2.43 11.36
N VAL A 93 -7.90 -1.73 11.60
CA VAL A 93 -8.88 -1.34 10.58
C VAL A 93 -8.83 0.16 10.44
N HIS A 94 -8.59 0.63 9.23
CA HIS A 94 -8.42 2.05 8.96
C HIS A 94 -9.26 2.49 7.76
N PHE A 95 -9.71 3.73 7.82
CA PHE A 95 -10.58 4.26 6.79
C PHE A 95 -10.42 5.77 6.57
N SER A 96 -10.87 6.20 5.40
CA SER A 96 -11.04 7.59 5.02
C SER A 96 -12.47 7.84 4.56
N ILE A 97 -13.10 8.91 5.04
CA ILE A 97 -14.51 9.21 4.82
C ILE A 97 -14.71 10.73 4.68
N PRO A 98 -15.67 11.25 3.89
CA PRO A 98 -16.05 12.67 3.95
C PRO A 98 -16.34 13.10 5.39
N ALA A 99 -15.83 14.27 5.80
CA ALA A 99 -15.85 14.70 7.19
C ALA A 99 -17.26 14.80 7.79
N ASN A 100 -18.28 15.11 6.97
CA ASN A 100 -19.69 15.14 7.39
C ASN A 100 -20.29 13.76 7.69
N LYS A 101 -19.61 12.67 7.33
CA LYS A 101 -20.03 11.28 7.59
C LYS A 101 -19.16 10.60 8.66
N LEU A 102 -18.19 11.32 9.24
CA LEU A 102 -17.22 10.77 10.18
C LEU A 102 -17.88 10.04 11.35
N GLU A 103 -18.85 10.65 12.02
CA GLU A 103 -19.46 10.08 13.22
C GLU A 103 -20.12 8.74 12.94
N VAL A 104 -20.97 8.68 11.91
CA VAL A 104 -21.66 7.45 11.53
C VAL A 104 -20.67 6.37 11.14
N ALA A 105 -19.69 6.70 10.29
CA ALA A 105 -18.66 5.77 9.86
C ALA A 105 -17.85 5.19 11.04
N ALA A 106 -17.39 6.06 11.93
CA ALA A 106 -16.57 5.66 13.08
C ALA A 106 -17.34 4.74 14.05
N LEU A 107 -18.60 5.03 14.30
CA LEU A 107 -19.44 4.20 15.16
C LEU A 107 -19.83 2.89 14.48
N THR A 108 -20.08 2.88 13.17
CA THR A 108 -20.35 1.65 12.40
C THR A 108 -19.15 0.70 12.46
N VAL A 109 -17.94 1.20 12.19
CA VAL A 109 -16.72 0.37 12.29
C VAL A 109 -16.49 -0.11 13.71
N ALA A 110 -16.56 0.78 14.70
CA ALA A 110 -16.38 0.40 16.11
C ALA A 110 -17.40 -0.64 16.56
N SER A 111 -18.68 -0.52 16.14
CA SER A 111 -19.73 -1.49 16.45
C SER A 111 -19.43 -2.87 15.84
N GLN A 112 -19.04 -2.90 14.57
CA GLN A 112 -18.69 -4.14 13.86
C GLN A 112 -17.48 -4.83 14.48
N LEU A 113 -16.45 -4.07 14.86
CA LEU A 113 -15.27 -4.59 15.54
C LEU A 113 -15.58 -5.09 16.95
N ALA A 114 -16.51 -4.46 17.65
CA ALA A 114 -16.89 -4.83 19.02
C ALA A 114 -17.85 -6.04 19.07
N LYS A 115 -18.73 -6.18 18.07
CA LYS A 115 -19.81 -7.19 18.07
C LYS A 115 -20.09 -7.70 16.65
N PRO A 116 -19.15 -8.42 16.03
CA PRO A 116 -19.33 -8.92 14.68
C PRO A 116 -20.39 -10.04 14.60
N ALA A 117 -21.13 -10.06 13.49
CA ALA A 117 -22.06 -11.14 13.19
C ALA A 117 -21.32 -12.27 12.43
N PHE A 118 -20.69 -13.18 13.17
CA PHE A 118 -20.06 -14.34 12.57
C PHE A 118 -21.09 -15.34 12.04
N SER A 119 -20.81 -15.95 10.89
CA SER A 119 -21.56 -17.09 10.37
C SER A 119 -20.62 -18.09 9.66
N PRO A 120 -20.91 -19.41 9.72
CA PRO A 120 -20.09 -20.39 9.02
C PRO A 120 -19.96 -20.17 7.51
N SER A 121 -20.99 -19.61 6.88
CA SER A 121 -20.97 -19.31 5.45
C SER A 121 -19.99 -18.18 5.10
N VAL A 122 -19.94 -17.12 5.89
CA VAL A 122 -18.96 -16.03 5.74
C VAL A 122 -17.56 -16.54 5.98
N ILE A 123 -17.37 -17.32 7.05
CA ILE A 123 -16.05 -17.91 7.37
C ILE A 123 -15.55 -18.77 6.22
N GLY A 124 -16.39 -19.66 5.66
CA GLY A 124 -16.00 -20.50 4.55
C GLY A 124 -15.62 -19.73 3.28
N ALA A 125 -16.33 -18.65 2.97
CA ALA A 125 -16.00 -17.76 1.85
C ALA A 125 -14.65 -17.07 2.07
N GLU A 126 -14.36 -16.62 3.29
CA GLU A 126 -13.10 -15.93 3.60
C GLU A 126 -11.89 -16.88 3.68
N VAL A 127 -12.07 -18.13 4.13
CA VAL A 127 -11.01 -19.15 4.01
C VAL A 127 -10.62 -19.37 2.54
N ALA A 128 -11.60 -19.45 1.64
CA ALA A 128 -11.32 -19.57 0.21
C ALA A 128 -10.63 -18.31 -0.36
N ALA A 129 -11.00 -17.12 0.11
CA ALA A 129 -10.38 -15.88 -0.29
C ALA A 129 -8.91 -15.78 0.17
N ILE A 130 -8.61 -16.15 1.41
CA ILE A 130 -7.24 -16.19 1.95
C ILE A 130 -6.38 -17.21 1.21
N ASP A 131 -6.94 -18.39 0.88
CA ASP A 131 -6.21 -19.39 0.09
C ASP A 131 -5.86 -18.86 -1.31
N ALA A 132 -6.81 -18.22 -1.98
CA ALA A 132 -6.56 -17.59 -3.28
C ALA A 132 -5.50 -16.48 -3.19
N GLU A 133 -5.50 -15.68 -2.12
CA GLU A 133 -4.48 -14.67 -1.86
C GLU A 133 -3.10 -15.31 -1.62
N TRP A 134 -3.04 -16.37 -0.81
CA TRP A 134 -1.83 -17.14 -0.60
C TRP A 134 -1.26 -17.69 -1.91
N GLN A 135 -2.08 -18.35 -2.73
CA GLN A 135 -1.67 -18.88 -4.03
C GLN A 135 -1.09 -17.80 -4.95
N ALA A 136 -1.68 -16.59 -4.92
CA ALA A 136 -1.20 -15.47 -5.72
C ALA A 136 0.12 -14.87 -5.23
N ARG A 137 0.39 -14.91 -3.94
CA ARG A 137 1.48 -14.16 -3.30
C ARG A 137 2.63 -15.02 -2.78
N GLN A 138 2.47 -16.35 -2.62
CA GLN A 138 3.46 -17.23 -1.99
C GLN A 138 4.87 -17.12 -2.59
N HIS A 139 4.98 -16.78 -3.88
CA HIS A 139 6.26 -16.59 -4.57
C HIS A 139 6.72 -15.13 -4.61
N SER A 140 6.00 -14.21 -4.02
CA SER A 140 6.42 -12.81 -3.94
C SER A 140 7.64 -12.65 -3.02
N PRO A 141 8.52 -11.67 -3.27
CA PRO A 141 9.65 -11.39 -2.39
C PRO A 141 9.26 -11.16 -0.93
N ALA A 142 8.12 -10.49 -0.70
CA ALA A 142 7.60 -10.22 0.64
C ALA A 142 7.23 -11.51 1.38
N MET A 143 6.49 -12.42 0.73
CA MET A 143 6.11 -13.70 1.35
C MET A 143 7.31 -14.62 1.57
N GLN A 144 8.27 -14.61 0.67
CA GLN A 144 9.51 -15.36 0.85
C GLN A 144 10.35 -14.83 2.01
N ARG A 145 10.38 -13.50 2.18
CA ARG A 145 11.00 -12.87 3.33
C ARG A 145 10.33 -13.28 4.64
N LEU A 146 9.00 -13.26 4.72
CA LEU A 146 8.26 -13.72 5.89
C LEU A 146 8.52 -15.20 6.21
N SER A 147 8.55 -16.06 5.20
CA SER A 147 8.90 -17.47 5.36
C SER A 147 10.33 -17.65 5.88
N ALA A 148 11.26 -16.82 5.45
CA ALA A 148 12.63 -16.85 5.93
C ALA A 148 12.74 -16.34 7.39
N ILE A 149 12.02 -15.31 7.77
CA ILE A 149 11.93 -14.85 9.17
C ILE A 149 11.36 -15.97 10.05
N ALA A 150 10.37 -16.72 9.57
CA ALA A 150 9.81 -17.88 10.27
C ALA A 150 10.90 -18.94 10.60
N THR A 151 11.90 -19.13 9.74
CA THR A 151 13.01 -20.08 10.00
C THR A 151 13.95 -19.63 11.12
N LEU A 152 13.94 -18.35 11.47
CA LEU A 152 14.69 -17.79 12.61
C LEU A 152 13.92 -17.90 13.93
N SER A 153 12.65 -18.27 13.89
CA SER A 153 11.84 -18.52 15.07
C SER A 153 12.13 -19.88 15.67
N ASP A 154 11.90 -20.01 16.98
CA ASP A 154 11.90 -21.32 17.61
C ASP A 154 10.85 -22.22 16.92
N PRO A 155 11.22 -23.45 16.50
CA PRO A 155 10.28 -24.37 15.84
C PRO A 155 9.02 -24.68 16.65
N GLN A 156 9.08 -24.53 17.97
CA GLN A 156 7.94 -24.71 18.87
C GLN A 156 7.09 -23.46 19.03
N HIS A 157 7.54 -22.30 18.54
CA HIS A 157 6.82 -21.05 18.61
C HIS A 157 5.88 -20.86 17.41
N ILE A 158 4.74 -20.19 17.62
CA ILE A 158 3.77 -19.86 16.51
C ILE A 158 4.47 -19.13 15.36
N GLY A 159 5.47 -18.30 15.67
CA GLY A 159 6.24 -17.54 14.67
C GLY A 159 6.98 -18.38 13.63
N ALA A 160 7.12 -19.69 13.85
CA ALA A 160 7.66 -20.61 12.84
C ALA A 160 6.63 -21.10 11.83
N GLY A 161 5.35 -20.80 12.03
CA GLY A 161 4.25 -21.21 11.14
C GLY A 161 3.96 -20.25 9.98
N CYS A 162 2.90 -20.55 9.24
CA CYS A 162 2.44 -19.71 8.13
C CYS A 162 1.55 -18.58 8.64
N ARG A 163 2.13 -17.39 8.87
CA ARG A 163 1.41 -16.25 9.43
C ARG A 163 0.27 -15.72 8.55
N HIS A 164 0.31 -15.95 7.26
CA HIS A 164 -0.75 -15.49 6.35
C HIS A 164 -1.99 -16.39 6.42
N GLY A 165 -1.80 -17.67 6.74
CA GLY A 165 -2.84 -18.68 6.62
C GLY A 165 -3.10 -19.11 5.18
N ASN A 166 -3.74 -20.24 5.02
CA ASN A 166 -4.27 -20.79 3.76
C ASN A 166 -5.29 -21.89 4.09
N ALA A 167 -5.93 -22.47 3.09
CA ALA A 167 -6.92 -23.55 3.31
C ALA A 167 -6.36 -24.77 4.08
N GLN A 168 -5.07 -25.07 3.91
CA GLN A 168 -4.43 -26.18 4.61
C GLN A 168 -4.23 -25.89 6.11
N THR A 169 -3.80 -24.66 6.47
CA THR A 169 -3.53 -24.30 7.87
C THR A 169 -4.79 -23.97 8.66
N LEU A 170 -5.82 -23.43 8.02
CA LEU A 170 -7.11 -23.13 8.61
C LEU A 170 -8.04 -24.35 8.64
N GLY A 171 -7.88 -25.27 7.68
CA GLY A 171 -8.72 -26.47 7.57
C GLY A 171 -10.11 -26.19 6.99
N SER A 172 -10.95 -27.22 7.01
CA SER A 172 -12.31 -27.19 6.45
C SER A 172 -13.42 -27.33 7.49
N ASP A 173 -13.09 -27.43 8.77
CA ASP A 173 -14.07 -27.53 9.87
C ASP A 173 -14.56 -26.14 10.26
N MET A 174 -15.69 -25.74 9.67
CA MET A 174 -16.27 -24.40 9.90
C MET A 174 -16.80 -24.22 11.33
N ALA A 175 -17.18 -25.30 12.04
CA ALA A 175 -17.61 -25.22 13.43
C ALA A 175 -16.42 -24.91 14.33
N LEU A 176 -15.30 -25.60 14.15
CA LEU A 176 -14.05 -25.34 14.86
C LEU A 176 -13.54 -23.92 14.60
N LEU A 177 -13.58 -23.46 13.35
CA LEU A 177 -13.15 -22.09 13.00
C LEU A 177 -14.07 -21.03 13.62
N PHE A 178 -15.38 -21.27 13.65
CA PHE A 178 -16.34 -20.37 14.30
C PHE A 178 -16.06 -20.26 15.80
N GLU A 179 -15.85 -21.37 16.50
CA GLU A 179 -15.50 -21.37 17.92
C GLU A 179 -14.16 -20.65 18.17
N ALA A 180 -13.13 -20.96 17.37
CA ALA A 180 -11.81 -20.38 17.50
C ALA A 180 -11.82 -18.85 17.24
N LEU A 181 -12.52 -18.39 16.20
CA LEU A 181 -12.68 -16.95 15.90
C LEU A 181 -13.45 -16.24 17.02
N THR A 182 -14.51 -16.85 17.53
CA THR A 182 -15.31 -16.28 18.63
C THR A 182 -14.46 -16.15 19.90
N ALA A 183 -13.69 -17.16 20.24
CA ALA A 183 -12.78 -17.15 21.39
C ALA A 183 -11.68 -16.10 21.22
N PHE A 184 -11.01 -16.06 20.05
CA PHE A 184 -9.96 -15.09 19.75
C PHE A 184 -10.50 -13.66 19.79
N HIS A 185 -11.67 -13.41 19.21
CA HIS A 185 -12.31 -12.09 19.26
C HIS A 185 -12.65 -11.70 20.70
N HIS A 186 -13.27 -12.58 21.49
CA HIS A 186 -13.62 -12.35 22.90
C HIS A 186 -12.38 -12.00 23.74
N ASP A 187 -11.29 -12.74 23.56
CA ASP A 187 -10.08 -12.62 24.38
C ASP A 187 -9.23 -11.40 24.04
N TYR A 188 -9.32 -10.93 22.79
CA TYR A 188 -8.40 -9.89 22.29
C TYR A 188 -9.08 -8.58 21.92
N TYR A 189 -10.35 -8.57 21.49
CA TYR A 189 -11.03 -7.37 20.98
C TYR A 189 -11.80 -6.63 22.07
N HIS A 190 -11.06 -6.07 23.02
CA HIS A 190 -11.62 -5.30 24.13
C HIS A 190 -10.91 -3.95 24.28
N SER A 191 -11.55 -2.99 24.97
CA SER A 191 -11.05 -1.61 25.11
C SER A 191 -9.62 -1.52 25.67
N GLY A 192 -9.22 -2.45 26.55
CA GLY A 192 -7.89 -2.53 27.12
C GLY A 192 -6.77 -2.76 26.09
N ARG A 193 -7.07 -3.20 24.87
CA ARG A 193 -6.09 -3.42 23.77
C ARG A 193 -6.23 -2.43 22.62
N MET A 194 -7.18 -1.49 22.71
CA MET A 194 -7.57 -0.60 21.63
C MET A 194 -6.72 0.68 21.61
N SER A 195 -6.25 1.06 20.44
CA SER A 195 -5.64 2.36 20.14
C SER A 195 -6.33 2.97 18.93
N ILE A 196 -6.71 4.24 19.02
CA ILE A 196 -7.42 4.96 17.95
C ILE A 196 -6.58 6.15 17.51
N ALA A 197 -6.39 6.32 16.20
CA ALA A 197 -5.86 7.55 15.62
C ALA A 197 -6.92 8.21 14.75
N LEU A 198 -7.18 9.52 14.97
CA LEU A 198 -8.18 10.28 14.24
C LEU A 198 -7.64 11.63 13.83
N ILE A 199 -7.70 11.96 12.54
CA ILE A 199 -7.44 13.30 12.01
C ILE A 199 -8.62 13.77 11.16
N SER A 200 -9.05 14.98 11.37
CA SER A 200 -10.25 15.52 10.71
C SER A 200 -10.27 17.05 10.78
N PRO A 201 -11.11 17.74 9.98
CA PRO A 201 -11.33 19.18 10.12
C PRO A 201 -12.09 19.55 11.40
N TRP A 202 -12.72 18.60 12.11
CA TRP A 202 -13.48 18.84 13.34
C TRP A 202 -12.59 19.33 14.47
N ASP A 203 -13.19 20.06 15.41
CA ASP A 203 -12.49 20.50 16.62
C ASP A 203 -12.09 19.31 17.52
N THR A 204 -11.04 19.54 18.30
CA THR A 204 -10.42 18.54 19.18
C THR A 204 -11.40 17.95 20.19
N GLU A 205 -12.30 18.76 20.75
CA GLU A 205 -13.25 18.31 21.78
C GLU A 205 -14.30 17.38 21.20
N THR A 206 -14.83 17.70 20.02
CA THR A 206 -15.81 16.88 19.30
C THR A 206 -15.18 15.52 18.89
N MET A 207 -13.95 15.54 18.41
CA MET A 207 -13.20 14.31 18.10
C MET A 207 -12.94 13.47 19.36
N ALA A 208 -12.59 14.09 20.47
CA ALA A 208 -12.38 13.38 21.75
C ALA A 208 -13.66 12.70 22.25
N ARG A 209 -14.81 13.39 22.13
CA ARG A 209 -16.12 12.79 22.45
C ARG A 209 -16.43 11.58 21.55
N LEU A 210 -16.11 11.67 20.25
CA LEU A 210 -16.31 10.58 19.31
C LEU A 210 -15.43 9.37 19.68
N ILE A 211 -14.16 9.55 19.96
CA ILE A 211 -13.24 8.48 20.40
C ILE A 211 -13.78 7.82 21.67
N LYS A 212 -14.28 8.59 22.64
CA LYS A 212 -14.88 8.03 23.86
C LYS A 212 -16.09 7.15 23.54
N ARG A 213 -16.97 7.61 22.65
CA ARG A 213 -18.15 6.82 22.22
C ARG A 213 -17.75 5.54 21.52
N MET A 214 -16.78 5.59 20.60
CA MET A 214 -16.23 4.39 19.94
C MET A 214 -15.72 3.39 20.98
N ALA A 215 -14.90 3.84 21.91
CA ALA A 215 -14.30 2.99 22.93
C ALA A 215 -15.30 2.38 23.90
N THR A 216 -16.46 3.02 24.14
CA THR A 216 -17.52 2.47 25.01
C THR A 216 -18.31 1.32 24.38
N LEU A 217 -18.19 1.11 23.06
CA LEU A 217 -18.80 -0.05 22.40
C LEU A 217 -18.05 -1.36 22.71
N PHE A 218 -16.76 -1.27 23.04
CA PHE A 218 -15.94 -2.43 23.37
C PHE A 218 -16.08 -2.82 24.85
N SER A 219 -16.09 -4.11 25.09
CA SER A 219 -16.06 -4.65 26.45
C SER A 219 -14.80 -4.18 27.20
N PRO A 220 -14.86 -3.96 28.52
CA PRO A 220 -13.66 -3.79 29.32
C PRO A 220 -12.84 -5.09 29.34
N PRO A 221 -11.53 -5.04 29.64
CA PRO A 221 -10.72 -6.24 29.78
C PRO A 221 -11.26 -7.14 30.89
N THR A 222 -11.39 -8.43 30.60
CA THR A 222 -11.76 -9.43 31.61
C THR A 222 -10.53 -9.84 32.45
N PRO A 223 -10.71 -10.30 33.70
CA PRO A 223 -9.56 -10.81 34.48
C PRO A 223 -8.84 -11.99 33.84
N SER A 224 -9.54 -12.74 32.95
CA SER A 224 -9.00 -13.87 32.19
C SER A 224 -8.35 -13.47 30.87
N ALA A 225 -8.39 -12.18 30.49
CA ALA A 225 -7.81 -11.75 29.23
C ALA A 225 -6.31 -12.10 29.15
N PRO A 226 -5.84 -12.62 28.02
CA PRO A 226 -4.42 -12.98 27.85
C PRO A 226 -3.49 -11.79 28.14
N SER A 227 -2.30 -12.08 28.64
CA SER A 227 -1.29 -11.05 28.90
C SER A 227 -0.89 -10.36 27.60
N LEU A 228 -0.56 -9.06 27.71
CA LEU A 228 0.10 -8.31 26.63
C LEU A 228 1.60 -8.68 26.48
N ALA A 229 2.13 -9.57 27.33
CA ALA A 229 3.53 -9.94 27.31
C ALA A 229 3.95 -10.58 25.97
N ILE A 230 5.17 -10.27 25.56
CA ILE A 230 5.78 -10.87 24.37
C ILE A 230 6.40 -12.20 24.76
N THR A 231 6.05 -13.26 24.04
CA THR A 231 6.69 -14.57 24.17
C THR A 231 7.97 -14.59 23.33
N PRO A 232 9.15 -14.93 23.93
CA PRO A 232 10.38 -15.03 23.16
C PRO A 232 10.27 -16.07 22.05
N ARG A 233 10.51 -15.67 20.80
CA ARG A 233 10.36 -16.53 19.62
C ARG A 233 11.66 -16.89 18.90
N TRP A 234 12.71 -16.10 19.11
CA TRP A 234 13.92 -16.21 18.30
C TRP A 234 14.77 -17.43 18.70
N ASN A 235 15.10 -18.25 17.71
CA ASN A 235 16.00 -19.37 17.90
C ASN A 235 17.47 -18.89 18.01
N ARG A 236 18.39 -19.82 18.18
CA ARG A 236 19.83 -19.54 18.31
C ARG A 236 20.55 -19.39 16.96
N LEU A 237 19.88 -19.67 15.84
CA LEU A 237 20.50 -19.55 14.51
C LEU A 237 20.73 -18.07 14.18
N PRO A 238 21.97 -17.68 13.82
CA PRO A 238 22.26 -16.27 13.56
C PRO A 238 21.73 -15.80 12.21
N HIS A 239 21.49 -16.69 11.25
CA HIS A 239 21.08 -16.34 9.91
C HIS A 239 20.22 -17.42 9.23
N ALA A 240 19.45 -17.02 8.24
CA ALA A 240 18.74 -17.90 7.30
C ALA A 240 19.01 -17.42 5.87
N LYS A 241 19.12 -18.37 4.94
CA LYS A 241 19.23 -18.07 3.50
C LYS A 241 17.86 -18.02 2.88
N VAL A 242 17.61 -17.02 2.06
CA VAL A 242 16.36 -16.84 1.33
C VAL A 242 16.64 -16.95 -0.17
N ALA A 243 16.03 -17.93 -0.82
CA ALA A 243 16.00 -17.98 -2.27
C ALA A 243 15.14 -16.83 -2.78
N ARG A 244 15.67 -15.93 -3.61
CA ARG A 244 14.98 -14.84 -4.31
C ARG A 244 14.87 -13.48 -3.58
N MET A 245 15.55 -13.23 -2.46
CA MET A 245 15.74 -11.83 -2.04
C MET A 245 16.71 -11.06 -2.97
N GLY A 246 17.16 -11.69 -4.05
CA GLY A 246 18.16 -11.11 -4.93
C GLY A 246 19.46 -10.82 -4.17
N ASN A 247 20.00 -9.63 -4.34
CA ASN A 247 21.19 -9.16 -3.65
C ASN A 247 20.87 -8.43 -2.32
N ALA A 248 19.68 -8.63 -1.75
CA ALA A 248 19.30 -7.97 -0.51
C ALA A 248 19.77 -8.77 0.70
N VAL A 249 20.17 -8.05 1.75
CA VAL A 249 20.49 -8.57 3.07
C VAL A 249 19.62 -7.85 4.08
N GLU A 250 19.00 -8.59 4.98
CA GLU A 250 18.28 -7.99 6.10
C GLU A 250 18.97 -8.34 7.43
N LEU A 251 19.24 -7.30 8.19
CA LEU A 251 19.74 -7.41 9.55
C LEU A 251 18.57 -7.20 10.51
N LEU A 252 18.42 -8.11 11.47
CA LEU A 252 17.37 -8.11 12.47
C LEU A 252 17.99 -8.09 13.86
N TRP A 253 17.61 -7.13 14.70
CA TRP A 253 17.95 -7.10 16.12
C TRP A 253 16.68 -7.36 16.93
N PRO A 254 16.53 -8.59 17.51
CA PRO A 254 15.42 -8.90 18.38
C PRO A 254 15.28 -7.90 19.52
N LEU A 255 14.08 -7.42 19.78
CA LEU A 255 13.80 -6.54 20.88
C LEU A 255 13.71 -7.35 22.19
N PRO A 256 14.20 -6.80 23.32
CA PRO A 256 13.98 -7.43 24.61
C PRO A 256 12.50 -7.43 24.96
N SER A 257 12.02 -8.52 25.59
CA SER A 257 10.62 -8.66 25.99
C SER A 257 10.13 -7.59 26.99
N ALA A 258 11.05 -6.93 27.68
CA ALA A 258 10.80 -5.79 28.54
C ALA A 258 11.59 -4.59 28.02
N ILE A 259 10.95 -3.74 27.25
CA ILE A 259 11.51 -2.47 26.75
C ILE A 259 10.64 -1.32 27.27
N ALA A 260 11.27 -0.24 27.74
CA ALA A 260 10.55 0.92 28.21
C ALA A 260 9.94 1.69 27.03
N ARG A 261 8.79 2.34 27.24
CA ARG A 261 8.08 3.10 26.18
C ARG A 261 8.97 4.13 25.49
N HIS A 262 9.78 4.89 26.26
CA HIS A 262 10.70 5.87 25.69
C HIS A 262 11.77 5.22 24.82
N GLN A 263 12.24 4.02 25.16
CA GLN A 263 13.20 3.28 24.35
C GLN A 263 12.57 2.80 23.03
N LEU A 264 11.30 2.36 23.07
CA LEU A 264 10.57 1.98 21.85
C LEU A 264 10.36 3.19 20.93
N THR A 265 10.02 4.34 21.51
CA THR A 265 9.92 5.62 20.75
C THR A 265 11.28 5.97 20.14
N ALA A 266 12.37 5.88 20.91
CA ALA A 266 13.72 6.15 20.41
C ALA A 266 14.14 5.18 19.29
N LEU A 267 13.68 3.92 19.30
CA LEU A 267 13.89 2.98 18.19
C LEU A 267 13.13 3.39 16.94
N GLY A 268 11.89 3.87 17.08
CA GLY A 268 11.13 4.44 15.98
C GLY A 268 11.82 5.67 15.38
N ASP A 269 12.23 6.62 16.23
CA ASP A 269 13.00 7.80 15.81
C ASP A 269 14.33 7.41 15.16
N THR A 270 14.97 6.32 15.62
CA THR A 270 16.18 5.77 15.01
C THR A 270 15.90 5.30 13.58
N ALA A 271 14.84 4.51 13.38
CA ALA A 271 14.46 4.04 12.05
C ALA A 271 14.16 5.22 11.10
N ASP A 272 13.40 6.20 11.57
CA ASP A 272 13.03 7.38 10.78
C ASP A 272 14.28 8.19 10.38
N ARG A 273 15.21 8.41 11.29
CA ARG A 273 16.48 9.13 10.99
C ARG A 273 17.37 8.34 10.04
N LEU A 274 17.45 7.03 10.19
CA LEU A 274 18.17 6.19 9.23
C LEU A 274 17.57 6.35 7.84
N ASN A 275 16.26 6.25 7.72
CA ASN A 275 15.54 6.41 6.45
C ASN A 275 15.63 7.84 5.88
N GLN A 276 15.94 8.84 6.71
CA GLN A 276 16.27 10.21 6.28
C GLN A 276 17.72 10.37 5.77
N GLY A 277 18.48 9.30 5.65
CA GLY A 277 19.80 9.30 5.03
C GLY A 277 20.99 9.33 5.99
N PHE A 278 20.79 9.02 7.27
CA PHE A 278 21.88 9.05 8.26
C PHE A 278 23.08 8.13 7.89
N LEU A 279 22.84 7.00 7.22
CA LEU A 279 23.88 6.08 6.78
C LEU A 279 24.44 6.39 5.39
N VAL A 280 23.94 7.42 4.71
CA VAL A 280 24.43 7.81 3.38
C VAL A 280 25.89 8.20 3.45
N GLY A 281 26.71 7.58 2.59
CA GLY A 281 28.18 7.77 2.58
C GLY A 281 28.94 7.05 3.70
N GLN A 282 28.25 6.27 4.54
CA GLN A 282 28.86 5.48 5.61
C GLN A 282 28.79 3.96 5.35
N LEU A 283 28.02 3.55 4.34
CA LEU A 283 27.91 2.15 3.90
C LEU A 283 28.92 1.88 2.78
N PRO A 284 29.38 0.61 2.65
CA PRO A 284 30.22 0.20 1.52
C PRO A 284 29.56 0.51 0.16
N ASP A 285 30.35 0.84 -0.86
CA ASP A 285 29.86 1.11 -2.22
C ASP A 285 29.09 -0.05 -2.85
N SER A 286 29.29 -1.27 -2.37
CA SER A 286 28.52 -2.45 -2.77
C SER A 286 27.06 -2.43 -2.28
N ILE A 287 26.71 -1.57 -1.32
CA ILE A 287 25.35 -1.37 -0.83
C ILE A 287 24.74 -0.18 -1.54
N THR A 288 23.72 -0.45 -2.35
CA THR A 288 23.06 0.55 -3.18
C THR A 288 21.84 1.17 -2.56
N ASP A 289 21.29 0.55 -1.50
CA ASP A 289 20.09 1.01 -0.80
C ASP A 289 20.01 0.43 0.61
N TYR A 290 19.28 1.13 1.49
CA TYR A 290 18.90 0.59 2.79
C TYR A 290 17.54 1.12 3.25
N HIS A 291 16.86 0.32 4.08
CA HIS A 291 15.62 0.71 4.73
C HIS A 291 15.59 0.17 6.15
N ALA A 292 15.42 1.08 7.11
CA ALA A 292 15.28 0.73 8.53
C ALA A 292 13.81 0.70 8.92
N ALA A 293 13.46 -0.23 9.80
CA ALA A 293 12.10 -0.34 10.28
C ALA A 293 12.04 -0.92 11.69
N LEU A 294 11.16 -0.35 12.51
CA LEU A 294 10.67 -0.96 13.73
C LEU A 294 9.32 -1.58 13.36
N SER A 295 9.32 -2.84 12.97
CA SER A 295 8.09 -3.51 12.58
C SER A 295 7.34 -2.94 11.37
N PRO A 296 7.72 -3.10 10.18
CA PRO A 296 6.72 -3.22 9.13
C PRO A 296 6.98 -4.41 8.24
N ASN A 297 5.95 -5.13 7.94
CA ASN A 297 5.97 -6.26 7.00
C ASN A 297 6.95 -7.39 7.38
N GLY A 298 7.29 -7.51 8.66
CA GLY A 298 8.27 -8.46 9.16
C GLY A 298 8.06 -8.79 10.63
N ALA A 299 9.15 -9.01 11.33
CA ALA A 299 9.13 -9.26 12.76
C ALA A 299 8.87 -7.98 13.56
N THR A 300 7.69 -7.82 14.13
CA THR A 300 7.33 -6.65 14.96
C THR A 300 8.08 -6.58 16.28
N ASP A 301 8.72 -7.65 16.66
CA ASP A 301 9.56 -7.77 17.86
C ASP A 301 11.05 -7.70 17.54
N ALA A 302 11.41 -7.10 16.41
CA ALA A 302 12.79 -6.80 16.05
C ALA A 302 12.89 -5.41 15.38
N PHE A 303 14.03 -4.78 15.57
CA PHE A 303 14.47 -3.69 14.71
C PHE A 303 15.12 -4.29 13.47
N SER A 304 14.72 -3.86 12.29
CA SER A 304 15.25 -4.37 11.02
C SER A 304 15.97 -3.29 10.23
N LEU A 305 17.04 -3.69 9.54
CA LEU A 305 17.72 -2.89 8.54
C LEU A 305 17.92 -3.74 7.28
N MET A 306 17.17 -3.42 6.25
CA MET A 306 17.31 -4.05 4.94
C MET A 306 18.35 -3.30 4.15
N LEU A 307 19.27 -4.03 3.52
CA LEU A 307 20.34 -3.53 2.69
C LEU A 307 20.21 -4.16 1.30
N SER A 308 20.26 -3.38 0.25
CA SER A 308 20.30 -3.84 -1.14
C SER A 308 21.71 -3.70 -1.69
N GLY A 309 22.23 -4.73 -2.35
CA GLY A 309 23.57 -4.72 -2.92
C GLY A 309 24.23 -6.10 -2.86
N THR A 310 25.47 -6.19 -3.34
CA THR A 310 26.23 -7.43 -3.34
C THR A 310 27.12 -7.51 -2.10
N ALA A 311 26.83 -8.43 -1.19
CA ALA A 311 27.68 -8.67 -0.01
C ALA A 311 27.86 -10.16 0.25
N THR A 312 29.09 -10.58 0.54
CA THR A 312 29.38 -11.94 1.00
C THR A 312 28.94 -12.12 2.44
N GLN A 313 28.80 -13.38 2.89
CA GLN A 313 28.44 -13.66 4.29
C GLN A 313 29.43 -13.07 5.29
N GLU A 314 30.71 -13.01 4.96
CA GLU A 314 31.74 -12.41 5.81
C GLU A 314 31.60 -10.88 5.89
N GLN A 315 31.35 -10.24 4.72
CA GLN A 315 31.07 -8.81 4.69
C GLN A 315 29.82 -8.46 5.49
N VAL A 316 28.77 -9.28 5.40
CA VAL A 316 27.53 -9.10 6.19
C VAL A 316 27.82 -9.21 7.69
N LYS A 317 28.66 -10.17 8.11
CA LYS A 317 29.08 -10.30 9.52
C LYS A 317 29.82 -9.06 10.01
N ALA A 318 30.79 -8.60 9.24
CA ALA A 318 31.56 -7.41 9.58
C ALA A 318 30.67 -6.16 9.64
N LEU A 319 29.81 -6.00 8.64
CA LEU A 319 28.84 -4.92 8.57
C LEU A 319 27.83 -4.96 9.73
N ALA A 320 27.34 -6.14 10.10
CA ALA A 320 26.43 -6.29 11.23
C ALA A 320 27.07 -5.90 12.56
N ALA A 321 28.35 -6.21 12.77
CA ALA A 321 29.10 -5.81 13.96
C ALA A 321 29.30 -4.28 14.01
N ASP A 322 29.77 -3.67 12.92
CA ASP A 322 29.97 -2.23 12.79
C ASP A 322 28.65 -1.44 12.95
N LEU A 323 27.60 -1.86 12.27
CA LEU A 323 26.29 -1.24 12.40
C LEU A 323 25.69 -1.41 13.79
N SER A 324 25.90 -2.56 14.44
CA SER A 324 25.45 -2.78 15.81
C SER A 324 26.07 -1.77 16.77
N GLU A 325 27.38 -1.51 16.67
CA GLU A 325 28.07 -0.52 17.48
C GLU A 325 27.56 0.89 17.23
N ARG A 326 27.46 1.29 15.98
CA ARG A 326 26.94 2.62 15.58
C ARG A 326 25.50 2.85 15.98
N LEU A 327 24.63 1.85 15.76
CA LEU A 327 23.24 1.92 16.16
C LEU A 327 23.09 1.95 17.68
N ALA A 328 23.92 1.23 18.42
CA ALA A 328 23.94 1.29 19.87
C ALA A 328 24.33 2.68 20.38
N ALA A 329 25.39 3.27 19.82
CA ALA A 329 25.82 4.63 20.15
C ALA A 329 24.74 5.66 19.80
N PHE A 330 24.15 5.57 18.60
CA PHE A 330 23.09 6.45 18.16
C PHE A 330 21.82 6.33 19.02
N PHE A 331 21.40 5.13 19.33
CA PHE A 331 20.29 4.85 20.24
C PHE A 331 20.51 5.41 21.64
N ALA A 332 21.73 5.30 22.15
CA ALA A 332 22.10 5.86 23.47
C ALA A 332 21.93 7.39 23.50
N THR A 333 22.23 8.09 22.39
CA THR A 333 22.03 9.55 22.30
C THR A 333 20.56 9.93 22.32
N LEU A 334 19.68 9.11 21.73
CA LEU A 334 18.24 9.33 21.71
C LEU A 334 17.58 8.94 23.04
N SER A 335 18.05 7.88 23.69
CA SER A 335 17.47 7.37 24.95
C SER A 335 17.83 8.21 26.17
N GLY A 336 18.91 9.00 26.10
CA GLY A 336 19.35 9.89 27.17
C GLY A 336 18.56 11.19 27.32
N THR A 337 17.66 11.50 26.39
CA THR A 337 16.80 12.68 26.47
C THR A 337 15.57 12.37 27.33
N THR A 338 15.19 13.35 28.19
CA THR A 338 14.12 13.14 29.18
C THR A 338 12.76 12.81 28.56
N PRO A 339 11.93 11.97 29.23
CA PRO A 339 10.64 11.49 28.67
C PRO A 339 9.64 12.56 28.23
N ASN A 340 9.79 13.79 28.73
CA ASN A 340 8.88 14.90 28.41
C ASN A 340 9.03 15.45 26.98
N ASP A 341 10.13 15.18 26.30
CA ASP A 341 10.43 15.79 24.99
C ASP A 341 10.02 14.90 23.80
N HIS A 342 9.87 13.58 23.99
CA HIS A 342 9.63 12.64 22.90
C HIS A 342 8.17 12.30 22.66
N GLY A 343 7.30 12.40 23.67
CA GLY A 343 5.86 12.13 23.52
C GLY A 343 5.12 13.11 22.58
N ASN A 344 5.71 14.27 22.34
CA ASN A 344 5.08 15.37 21.57
C ASN A 344 5.73 15.62 20.20
N ARG A 345 6.75 14.86 19.78
CA ARG A 345 7.51 15.16 18.56
C ARG A 345 7.06 14.43 17.32
N TRP A 346 6.16 13.44 17.43
CA TRP A 346 5.62 12.86 16.21
C TRP A 346 4.79 13.89 15.45
N GLN A 347 5.27 14.31 14.32
CA GLN A 347 4.54 15.13 13.38
C GLN A 347 4.40 14.34 12.09
N PRO A 348 3.17 14.09 11.61
CA PRO A 348 3.01 13.48 10.30
C PRO A 348 3.73 14.37 9.28
N PRO A 349 4.40 13.78 8.30
CA PRO A 349 5.06 14.54 7.26
C PRO A 349 4.01 15.40 6.56
N ALA A 350 4.15 16.72 6.67
CA ALA A 350 3.17 17.68 6.22
C ALA A 350 2.95 17.72 4.69
N ASP A 351 3.89 17.16 3.94
CA ASP A 351 3.99 17.30 2.49
C ASP A 351 3.88 15.97 1.73
N THR A 352 3.36 14.91 2.36
CA THR A 352 3.25 13.63 1.66
C THR A 352 1.86 13.41 1.06
N VAL A 353 1.83 12.82 -0.12
CA VAL A 353 0.63 12.17 -0.72
C VAL A 353 0.05 11.10 0.22
N GLN A 354 0.72 10.80 1.34
CA GLN A 354 0.47 9.69 2.24
C GLN A 354 0.19 10.14 3.68
N LEU A 355 -0.48 11.28 3.89
CA LEU A 355 -0.87 11.72 5.22
C LEU A 355 -1.68 10.64 5.96
N ALA A 356 -2.66 10.03 5.29
CA ALA A 356 -3.49 8.99 5.88
C ALA A 356 -2.69 7.75 6.29
N PRO A 357 -1.83 7.13 5.44
CA PRO A 357 -0.99 6.01 5.85
C PRO A 357 -0.07 6.30 7.03
N ALA A 358 0.53 7.48 7.09
CA ALA A 358 1.38 7.89 8.21
C ALA A 358 0.56 7.98 9.51
N TRP A 359 -0.66 8.50 9.43
CA TRP A 359 -1.56 8.59 10.57
C TRP A 359 -2.05 7.22 11.03
N PHE A 360 -2.37 6.32 10.11
CA PHE A 360 -2.76 4.94 10.42
C PHE A 360 -1.62 4.17 11.08
N ALA A 361 -0.39 4.33 10.60
CA ALA A 361 0.78 3.72 11.22
C ALA A 361 0.97 4.13 12.69
N HIS A 362 0.58 5.36 13.05
CA HIS A 362 0.67 5.83 14.43
C HIS A 362 -0.24 5.04 15.39
N ALA A 363 -1.47 4.69 15.00
CA ALA A 363 -2.34 3.84 15.81
C ALA A 363 -1.72 2.45 16.05
N ARG A 364 -1.13 1.86 15.00
CA ARG A 364 -0.41 0.57 15.10
C ARG A 364 0.78 0.66 16.06
N HIS A 365 1.58 1.70 15.94
CA HIS A 365 2.72 1.93 16.85
C HIS A 365 2.28 2.09 18.30
N GLN A 366 1.17 2.79 18.56
CA GLN A 366 0.62 2.89 19.93
C GLN A 366 0.13 1.55 20.46
N ALA A 367 -0.55 0.75 19.65
CA ALA A 367 -1.00 -0.58 20.03
C ALA A 367 0.19 -1.52 20.31
N LEU A 368 1.22 -1.47 19.47
CA LEU A 368 2.48 -2.21 19.66
C LEU A 368 3.20 -1.77 20.95
N ALA A 369 3.31 -0.46 21.18
CA ALA A 369 3.95 0.10 22.38
C ALA A 369 3.31 -0.41 23.68
N ARG A 370 2.00 -0.65 23.68
CA ARG A 370 1.30 -1.23 24.85
C ARG A 370 1.78 -2.63 25.19
N ARG A 371 2.14 -3.42 24.20
CA ARG A 371 2.63 -4.80 24.40
C ARG A 371 4.02 -4.79 25.03
N PHE A 372 4.94 -3.99 24.50
CA PHE A 372 6.31 -3.93 25.00
C PHE A 372 6.42 -3.28 26.37
N THR A 373 5.54 -2.34 26.70
CA THR A 373 5.55 -1.64 27.99
C THR A 373 4.66 -2.26 29.06
N ALA A 374 3.94 -3.35 28.74
CA ALA A 374 3.02 -4.02 29.68
C ALA A 374 3.73 -4.64 30.87
N GLN A 375 5.02 -4.96 30.75
CA GLN A 375 5.84 -5.41 31.87
C GLN A 375 6.68 -4.25 32.40
N PRO A 376 6.63 -3.94 33.71
CA PRO A 376 7.54 -2.98 34.30
C PRO A 376 8.99 -3.50 34.13
N PRO A 377 9.93 -2.66 33.71
CA PRO A 377 11.32 -3.07 33.58
C PRO A 377 11.79 -3.58 34.95
N LYS A 378 12.02 -4.88 35.09
CA LYS A 378 12.87 -5.36 36.16
C LYS A 378 14.18 -4.65 35.94
N HIS A 379 14.76 -4.04 36.96
CA HIS A 379 16.03 -3.32 36.93
C HIS A 379 17.13 -4.13 36.21
N GLN A 380 17.08 -4.16 34.89
CA GLN A 380 18.17 -4.65 34.06
C GLN A 380 18.84 -3.42 33.49
N SER A 381 20.09 -3.25 33.94
CA SER A 381 21.06 -2.33 33.37
C SER A 381 20.95 -2.36 31.85
N GLY A 382 20.73 -1.19 31.25
CA GLY A 382 20.37 -1.02 29.84
C GLY A 382 21.35 -1.63 28.86
N THR A 383 21.18 -2.90 28.54
CA THR A 383 21.80 -3.50 27.36
C THR A 383 21.09 -2.96 26.13
N SER A 384 21.87 -2.28 25.29
CA SER A 384 21.39 -1.83 24.00
C SER A 384 20.77 -3.00 23.19
N PRO A 385 19.61 -2.86 22.57
CA PRO A 385 19.05 -3.90 21.68
C PRO A 385 20.00 -4.22 20.51
N PHE A 386 20.90 -3.31 20.16
CA PHE A 386 21.88 -3.44 19.08
C PHE A 386 23.17 -4.16 19.45
N ALA A 387 23.19 -5.00 20.48
CA ALA A 387 24.39 -5.81 20.76
C ALA A 387 24.70 -6.72 19.54
N ALA A 388 25.95 -6.78 19.13
CA ALA A 388 26.40 -7.51 17.94
C ALA A 388 26.04 -9.01 17.95
N ASN A 389 26.05 -9.62 19.14
CA ASN A 389 25.63 -11.02 19.33
C ASN A 389 24.13 -11.25 19.26
N ASN A 390 23.32 -10.19 19.27
CA ASN A 390 21.88 -10.25 19.12
C ASN A 390 21.42 -10.15 17.64
N ALA A 391 22.28 -9.69 16.73
CA ALA A 391 21.92 -9.54 15.32
C ALA A 391 21.60 -10.90 14.68
N ARG A 392 20.53 -10.92 13.88
CA ARG A 392 20.12 -11.99 12.98
C ARG A 392 20.11 -11.43 11.57
N TRP A 393 20.37 -12.24 10.55
CA TRP A 393 20.33 -11.76 9.19
C TRP A 393 19.76 -12.79 8.23
N LEU A 394 19.10 -12.27 7.20
CA LEU A 394 18.62 -12.99 6.04
C LEU A 394 19.55 -12.65 4.87
N LEU A 395 20.03 -13.69 4.20
CA LEU A 395 20.89 -13.54 3.04
C LEU A 395 20.10 -13.96 1.80
N GLY A 396 20.01 -13.09 0.81
CA GLY A 396 19.61 -13.49 -0.52
C GLY A 396 20.60 -14.53 -1.10
N ASN A 397 20.10 -15.53 -1.80
CA ASN A 397 20.97 -16.32 -2.65
C ASN A 397 21.38 -15.41 -3.80
N ALA A 398 22.60 -14.92 -3.79
CA ALA A 398 23.22 -14.35 -4.97
C ALA A 398 23.34 -15.47 -6.00
N SER A 399 22.31 -15.67 -6.83
CA SER A 399 22.60 -16.05 -8.20
C SER A 399 23.45 -14.91 -8.72
N PRO A 400 24.64 -15.15 -9.29
CA PRO A 400 25.36 -14.08 -9.96
C PRO A 400 24.35 -13.49 -10.93
N SER A 401 23.89 -12.27 -10.68
CA SER A 401 23.28 -11.49 -11.75
C SER A 401 24.29 -11.62 -12.89
N PRO A 402 23.87 -12.04 -14.09
CA PRO A 402 24.75 -11.99 -15.23
C PRO A 402 25.31 -10.57 -15.14
N SER A 403 26.64 -10.49 -15.01
CA SER A 403 27.37 -9.21 -14.96
C SER A 403 26.72 -8.36 -16.03
N PRO A 404 26.27 -7.15 -15.76
CA PRO A 404 25.71 -6.34 -16.81
C PRO A 404 26.68 -6.48 -17.96
N PRO A 405 26.24 -6.92 -19.16
CA PRO A 405 27.15 -7.25 -20.24
C PRO A 405 28.10 -6.09 -20.31
N ALA A 406 29.42 -6.40 -20.23
CA ALA A 406 30.45 -5.39 -20.33
C ALA A 406 30.06 -4.57 -21.57
N PHE A 407 29.83 -3.28 -21.38
CA PHE A 407 29.39 -2.40 -22.43
C PHE A 407 30.54 -2.33 -23.45
N ASP A 408 30.59 -3.27 -24.37
CA ASP A 408 31.26 -3.05 -25.67
C ASP A 408 30.41 -2.04 -26.43
N ALA A 409 30.49 -0.80 -25.95
CA ALA A 409 29.61 0.31 -26.33
C ALA A 409 30.07 0.98 -27.64
N PHE A 410 30.98 0.38 -28.41
CA PHE A 410 31.68 1.19 -29.42
C PHE A 410 31.40 0.88 -30.88
N ASP A 411 30.55 -0.09 -31.25
CA ASP A 411 30.33 -0.43 -32.65
C ASP A 411 28.90 -0.38 -33.18
N ARG A 412 27.95 0.21 -32.42
CA ARG A 412 26.62 0.50 -32.99
C ARG A 412 26.50 2.00 -33.23
N GLN A 413 26.07 2.38 -34.43
CA GLN A 413 25.71 3.77 -34.75
C GLN A 413 24.81 4.32 -33.62
N PRO A 414 25.13 5.51 -33.08
CA PRO A 414 24.34 6.06 -31.97
C PRO A 414 22.90 6.23 -32.44
N ALA A 415 21.98 5.50 -31.82
CA ALA A 415 20.56 5.77 -31.98
C ALA A 415 20.34 7.26 -31.76
N ALA A 416 19.58 7.90 -32.63
CA ALA A 416 19.24 9.31 -32.48
C ALA A 416 18.65 9.55 -31.08
N TYR A 417 19.02 10.66 -30.43
CA TYR A 417 18.42 11.03 -29.16
C TYR A 417 16.93 11.19 -29.36
N PRO A 418 16.09 10.55 -28.56
CA PRO A 418 14.64 10.73 -28.66
C PRO A 418 14.29 12.19 -28.42
N THR A 419 13.33 12.70 -29.17
CA THR A 419 12.78 14.03 -28.96
C THR A 419 12.08 14.06 -27.61
N VAL A 420 12.43 15.02 -26.75
CA VAL A 420 11.80 15.21 -25.45
C VAL A 420 10.77 16.34 -25.56
N GLN A 421 9.51 16.03 -25.31
CA GLN A 421 8.47 17.05 -25.20
C GLN A 421 8.66 17.85 -23.91
N ARG A 422 8.63 19.16 -24.01
CA ARG A 422 8.82 20.06 -22.87
C ARG A 422 7.61 20.92 -22.64
N TRP A 423 7.11 20.89 -21.41
CA TRP A 423 6.10 21.82 -20.92
C TRP A 423 6.68 22.68 -19.81
N CYS A 424 6.33 23.96 -19.80
CA CYS A 424 6.80 24.88 -18.77
C CYS A 424 5.64 25.74 -18.29
N GLY A 425 5.63 26.02 -16.98
CA GLY A 425 4.69 26.94 -16.35
C GLY A 425 3.57 26.26 -15.59
N GLN A 426 2.78 27.08 -14.90
CA GLN A 426 1.65 26.65 -14.09
C GLN A 426 0.43 26.42 -14.99
N TYR A 427 0.18 25.21 -15.41
CA TYR A 427 -1.11 24.87 -15.98
C TYR A 427 -2.16 24.76 -14.87
N GLY A 428 -2.84 25.89 -14.61
CA GLY A 428 -4.07 25.91 -13.81
C GLY A 428 -4.00 25.18 -12.45
N VAL A 429 -2.83 25.13 -11.81
CA VAL A 429 -2.71 24.67 -10.43
C VAL A 429 -3.54 25.62 -9.58
N SER A 430 -4.50 25.08 -8.86
CA SER A 430 -5.55 25.85 -8.23
C SER A 430 -5.02 26.82 -7.17
N ASP A 431 -5.76 27.90 -7.01
CA ASP A 431 -5.65 28.82 -5.88
C ASP A 431 -5.79 28.12 -4.52
N ASP A 432 -6.34 26.88 -4.51
CA ASP A 432 -6.49 26.04 -3.32
C ASP A 432 -5.16 25.66 -2.66
N PHE A 433 -4.04 25.72 -3.41
CA PHE A 433 -2.70 25.46 -2.89
C PHE A 433 -1.74 26.60 -3.24
N ALA A 434 -1.89 27.74 -2.56
CA ALA A 434 -0.99 28.88 -2.70
C ALA A 434 0.51 28.50 -2.52
N ALA A 435 0.80 27.42 -1.79
CA ALA A 435 2.15 26.89 -1.65
C ALA A 435 2.74 26.36 -2.96
N LEU A 436 1.93 25.91 -3.94
CA LEU A 436 2.44 25.48 -5.24
C LEU A 436 2.87 26.63 -6.12
N ALA A 437 2.31 27.83 -5.93
CA ALA A 437 2.72 29.03 -6.67
C ALA A 437 4.15 29.47 -6.33
N THR A 438 4.67 29.12 -5.14
CA THR A 438 5.98 29.53 -4.64
C THR A 438 7.01 28.38 -4.60
N THR A 439 6.59 27.13 -4.82
CA THR A 439 7.46 25.97 -4.74
C THR A 439 7.82 25.49 -6.14
N ALA A 440 9.12 25.31 -6.38
CA ALA A 440 9.59 24.71 -7.64
C ALA A 440 9.27 23.22 -7.69
N TRP A 441 8.92 22.73 -8.87
CA TRP A 441 8.68 21.33 -9.14
C TRP A 441 9.10 20.95 -10.56
N ALA A 442 9.43 19.67 -10.75
CA ALA A 442 9.74 19.07 -12.02
C ALA A 442 9.09 17.68 -12.11
N ALA A 443 8.55 17.33 -13.26
CA ALA A 443 7.96 16.04 -13.56
C ALA A 443 8.50 15.48 -14.87
N CYS A 444 8.73 14.18 -14.92
CA CYS A 444 9.22 13.47 -16.11
C CYS A 444 8.42 12.19 -16.34
N PHE A 445 8.21 11.85 -17.61
CA PHE A 445 7.69 10.55 -18.04
C PHE A 445 8.66 9.90 -19.03
N VAL A 446 8.98 8.63 -18.79
CA VAL A 446 9.83 7.79 -19.64
C VAL A 446 8.99 6.66 -20.20
N PRO A 447 8.67 6.66 -21.50
CA PRO A 447 7.90 5.58 -22.11
C PRO A 447 8.74 4.30 -22.22
N GLY A 448 8.07 3.14 -22.18
CA GLY A 448 8.66 1.84 -22.47
C GLY A 448 9.58 1.26 -21.39
N ALA A 449 9.77 1.92 -20.24
CA ALA A 449 10.63 1.42 -19.19
C ALA A 449 10.10 1.63 -17.79
N VAL A 450 10.50 0.75 -16.91
CA VAL A 450 10.44 0.96 -15.46
C VAL A 450 11.77 1.56 -15.02
N ILE A 451 11.73 2.78 -14.50
CA ILE A 451 12.85 3.44 -13.88
C ILE A 451 12.70 3.35 -12.36
N ALA A 452 13.78 3.05 -11.67
CA ALA A 452 13.83 3.15 -10.22
C ALA A 452 14.97 4.12 -9.87
N PRO A 453 14.67 5.32 -9.35
CA PRO A 453 15.69 6.14 -8.73
C PRO A 453 16.38 5.34 -7.64
N SER A 454 17.69 5.47 -7.52
CA SER A 454 18.41 4.87 -6.38
C SER A 454 17.77 5.37 -5.09
N PRO A 455 17.36 4.49 -4.17
CA PRO A 455 16.80 4.91 -2.90
C PRO A 455 17.77 5.76 -2.07
N LEU A 456 19.08 5.55 -2.20
CA LEU A 456 20.09 6.44 -1.61
C LEU A 456 19.99 7.86 -2.16
N THR A 457 19.79 8.02 -3.46
CA THR A 457 19.56 9.33 -4.07
C THR A 457 18.27 9.95 -3.56
N ALA A 458 17.20 9.16 -3.44
CA ALA A 458 15.94 9.61 -2.86
C ALA A 458 16.11 10.13 -1.43
N GLN A 459 16.87 9.41 -0.59
CA GLN A 459 17.18 9.83 0.77
C GLN A 459 18.04 11.11 0.82
N ARG A 460 19.05 11.22 -0.04
CA ARG A 460 19.86 12.45 -0.16
C ARG A 460 19.01 13.66 -0.51
N LEU A 461 18.08 13.50 -1.43
CA LEU A 461 17.17 14.58 -1.84
C LEU A 461 16.18 14.94 -0.74
N ALA A 462 15.70 13.95 0.04
CA ALA A 462 14.84 14.20 1.21
C ALA A 462 15.55 15.05 2.27
N LEU A 463 16.87 14.87 2.47
CA LEU A 463 17.71 15.72 3.34
C LEU A 463 17.78 17.18 2.86
N GLN A 464 17.52 17.43 1.57
CA GLN A 464 17.48 18.75 0.95
C GLN A 464 16.06 19.34 0.88
N ASP A 465 15.12 18.79 1.65
CA ASP A 465 13.69 19.15 1.61
C ASP A 465 13.06 18.96 0.21
N ILE A 466 13.58 18.02 -0.58
CA ILE A 466 12.97 17.60 -1.84
C ILE A 466 12.04 16.42 -1.59
N VAL A 467 10.79 16.60 -1.95
CA VAL A 467 9.77 15.54 -1.91
C VAL A 467 9.55 15.02 -3.32
N PHE A 468 9.46 13.71 -3.50
CA PHE A 468 9.18 13.14 -4.81
C PHE A 468 8.14 12.01 -4.76
N LYS A 469 7.51 11.76 -5.90
CA LYS A 469 6.59 10.66 -6.15
C LYS A 469 6.95 10.00 -7.46
N GLN A 470 6.94 8.68 -7.46
CA GLN A 470 7.15 7.86 -8.66
C GLN A 470 5.98 6.89 -8.83
N GLN A 471 5.68 6.57 -10.08
CA GLN A 471 4.77 5.49 -10.43
C GLN A 471 5.23 4.80 -11.70
N ASP A 472 5.23 3.47 -11.67
CA ASP A 472 5.58 2.62 -12.78
C ASP A 472 4.31 2.06 -13.41
N SER A 473 4.33 1.93 -14.74
CA SER A 473 3.26 1.32 -15.53
C SER A 473 3.85 0.42 -16.63
N PRO A 474 3.05 -0.45 -17.28
CA PRO A 474 3.50 -1.23 -18.44
C PRO A 474 3.96 -0.37 -19.62
N HIS A 475 3.47 0.88 -19.68
CA HIS A 475 3.76 1.81 -20.78
C HIS A 475 4.93 2.75 -20.50
N GLY A 476 5.43 2.78 -19.27
CA GLY A 476 6.51 3.66 -18.85
C GLY A 476 6.41 4.03 -17.37
N SER A 477 7.38 4.81 -16.93
CA SER A 477 7.44 5.34 -15.57
C SER A 477 7.37 6.86 -15.59
N TRP A 478 6.77 7.43 -14.56
CA TRP A 478 6.85 8.86 -14.31
C TRP A 478 7.35 9.14 -12.90
N VAL A 479 8.02 10.28 -12.76
CA VAL A 479 8.49 10.79 -11.49
C VAL A 479 8.20 12.29 -11.38
N ILE A 480 7.82 12.74 -10.18
CA ILE A 480 7.68 14.15 -9.85
C ILE A 480 8.60 14.46 -8.67
N ALA A 481 9.34 15.56 -8.75
CA ALA A 481 10.09 16.13 -7.65
C ALA A 481 9.57 17.53 -7.33
N MET A 482 9.48 17.87 -6.03
CA MET A 482 8.99 19.16 -5.55
C MET A 482 9.93 19.69 -4.45
N GLY A 483 10.35 20.95 -4.55
CA GLY A 483 11.24 21.60 -3.59
C GLY A 483 12.05 22.71 -4.24
N SER A 484 12.85 23.44 -3.47
CA SER A 484 13.58 24.64 -3.94
C SER A 484 14.53 24.39 -5.12
N GLN A 485 15.02 23.16 -5.28
CA GLN A 485 15.95 22.75 -6.34
C GLN A 485 15.38 21.59 -7.18
N ALA A 486 14.07 21.59 -7.45
CA ALA A 486 13.40 20.47 -8.10
C ALA A 486 14.00 20.07 -9.46
N ASN A 487 14.42 21.02 -10.30
CA ASN A 487 15.07 20.68 -11.59
C ASN A 487 16.42 19.99 -11.40
N HIS A 488 17.24 20.46 -10.46
CA HIS A 488 18.53 19.80 -10.14
C HIS A 488 18.30 18.40 -9.53
N ALA A 489 17.36 18.29 -8.62
CA ALA A 489 16.96 17.02 -8.04
C ALA A 489 16.48 16.02 -9.10
N MET A 490 15.70 16.48 -10.08
CA MET A 490 15.24 15.65 -11.18
C MET A 490 16.40 15.16 -12.06
N VAL A 491 17.37 16.00 -12.36
CA VAL A 491 18.60 15.56 -13.07
C VAL A 491 19.29 14.43 -12.31
N THR A 492 19.51 14.61 -11.00
CA THR A 492 20.13 13.58 -10.15
C THR A 492 19.32 12.28 -10.13
N LEU A 493 17.98 12.35 -10.02
CA LEU A 493 17.10 11.19 -10.04
C LEU A 493 17.18 10.42 -11.38
N LEU A 494 17.27 11.13 -12.51
CA LEU A 494 17.30 10.53 -13.83
C LEU A 494 18.69 9.94 -14.18
N GLU A 495 19.76 10.61 -13.80
CA GLU A 495 21.13 10.15 -14.03
C GLU A 495 21.45 8.88 -13.24
N ASP A 496 20.97 8.83 -11.97
CA ASP A 496 21.18 7.71 -11.05
C ASP A 496 20.10 6.62 -11.18
N ALA A 497 19.14 6.80 -12.10
CA ALA A 497 18.06 5.84 -12.30
C ALA A 497 18.59 4.49 -12.82
N VAL A 498 18.24 3.43 -12.09
CA VAL A 498 18.48 2.06 -12.52
C VAL A 498 17.32 1.59 -13.39
N LEU A 499 17.64 1.06 -14.56
CA LEU A 499 16.65 0.39 -15.40
C LEU A 499 16.30 -0.94 -14.76
N ALA A 500 15.21 -0.99 -14.04
CA ALA A 500 14.70 -2.23 -13.46
C ALA A 500 14.02 -3.06 -14.56
N ALA A 501 14.18 -4.38 -14.50
CA ALA A 501 13.24 -5.27 -15.19
C ALA A 501 11.85 -4.95 -14.63
N SER A 502 10.88 -4.75 -15.53
CA SER A 502 9.55 -4.27 -15.20
C SER A 502 8.97 -4.95 -13.95
N LYS A 503 8.89 -4.24 -12.83
CA LYS A 503 8.09 -4.68 -11.67
C LYS A 503 6.61 -4.81 -12.05
N ALA A 504 6.19 -4.16 -13.14
CA ALA A 504 4.86 -4.31 -13.72
C ALA A 504 4.58 -5.77 -14.14
N GLN A 505 5.60 -6.55 -14.48
CA GLN A 505 5.47 -7.99 -14.74
C GLN A 505 5.39 -8.85 -13.46
N GLN A 506 5.68 -8.28 -12.29
CA GLN A 506 5.57 -8.96 -11.00
C GLN A 506 4.28 -8.58 -10.23
N GLY A 507 3.53 -7.57 -10.72
CA GLY A 507 2.27 -7.15 -10.13
C GLY A 507 1.12 -8.09 -10.48
N LEU A 508 -0.01 -7.91 -9.78
CA LEU A 508 -1.27 -8.59 -10.11
C LEU A 508 -1.65 -8.30 -11.57
N LEU A 509 -2.04 -9.34 -12.32
CA LEU A 509 -2.44 -9.21 -13.73
C LEU A 509 -3.60 -8.22 -13.92
N ALA A 510 -4.54 -8.19 -12.97
CA ALA A 510 -5.60 -7.19 -12.93
C ALA A 510 -5.04 -5.77 -12.91
N GLN A 511 -3.99 -5.52 -12.14
CA GLN A 511 -3.34 -4.21 -12.06
C GLN A 511 -2.64 -3.84 -13.37
N GLN A 512 -2.05 -4.80 -14.07
CA GLN A 512 -1.45 -4.59 -15.39
C GLN A 512 -2.52 -4.24 -16.45
N LEU A 513 -3.70 -4.86 -16.41
CA LEU A 513 -4.81 -4.48 -17.29
C LEU A 513 -5.33 -3.08 -17.00
N ILE A 514 -5.53 -2.74 -15.71
CA ILE A 514 -5.98 -1.41 -15.27
C ILE A 514 -5.05 -0.31 -15.80
N GLN A 515 -3.75 -0.54 -15.73
CA GLN A 515 -2.75 0.44 -16.19
C GLN A 515 -2.83 0.71 -17.70
N ARG A 516 -3.46 -0.18 -18.49
CA ARG A 516 -3.67 0.02 -19.94
C ARG A 516 -4.87 0.94 -20.26
N LEU A 517 -5.69 1.29 -19.27
CA LEU A 517 -6.88 2.15 -19.49
C LEU A 517 -6.50 3.60 -19.81
N THR A 518 -5.35 4.08 -19.36
CA THR A 518 -4.92 5.46 -19.58
C THR A 518 -3.93 5.51 -20.75
N PRO A 519 -4.24 6.21 -21.84
CA PRO A 519 -3.28 6.47 -22.91
C PRO A 519 -2.12 7.32 -22.35
N LEU A 520 -0.89 6.91 -22.63
CA LEU A 520 0.30 7.61 -22.21
C LEU A 520 1.09 8.06 -23.44
N PRO A 521 1.88 9.15 -23.36
CA PRO A 521 2.71 9.62 -24.47
C PRO A 521 3.68 8.55 -24.97
N ALA A 522 3.89 8.49 -26.27
CA ALA A 522 4.91 7.62 -26.88
C ALA A 522 6.31 8.18 -26.73
N GLU A 523 6.44 9.49 -26.52
CA GLU A 523 7.72 10.20 -26.37
C GLU A 523 7.98 10.57 -24.92
N PRO A 524 9.25 10.74 -24.51
CA PRO A 524 9.59 11.28 -23.19
C PRO A 524 9.05 12.70 -23.00
N VAL A 525 8.49 12.99 -21.83
CA VAL A 525 7.89 14.30 -21.52
C VAL A 525 8.49 14.88 -20.25
N VAL A 526 8.82 16.17 -20.28
CA VAL A 526 9.26 16.98 -19.14
C VAL A 526 8.24 18.09 -18.89
N TRP A 527 7.86 18.29 -17.63
CA TRP A 527 7.06 19.41 -17.19
C TRP A 527 7.72 20.08 -15.98
N VAL A 528 8.02 21.35 -16.07
CA VAL A 528 8.74 22.11 -15.05
C VAL A 528 7.99 23.37 -14.66
N SER A 529 8.10 23.77 -13.39
CA SER A 529 7.51 25.02 -12.90
C SER A 529 8.17 26.28 -13.47
N HIS A 530 9.47 26.20 -13.81
CA HIS A 530 10.23 27.29 -14.39
C HIS A 530 11.38 26.79 -15.26
N ASN A 531 11.86 27.64 -16.17
CA ASN A 531 12.82 27.24 -17.20
C ASN A 531 14.27 27.06 -16.71
N THR A 532 14.65 27.66 -15.59
CA THR A 532 16.02 27.58 -15.07
C THR A 532 16.41 26.13 -14.79
N GLY A 533 17.40 25.61 -15.51
CA GLY A 533 17.84 24.22 -15.40
C GLY A 533 16.98 23.19 -16.14
N ALA A 534 15.94 23.58 -16.84
CA ALA A 534 15.07 22.66 -17.57
C ALA A 534 15.77 21.93 -18.72
N ASP A 535 16.74 22.57 -19.38
CA ASP A 535 17.51 21.94 -20.45
C ASP A 535 18.35 20.75 -19.92
N ALA A 536 18.89 20.87 -18.70
CA ALA A 536 19.60 19.78 -18.05
C ALA A 536 18.66 18.59 -17.75
N VAL A 537 17.43 18.86 -17.34
CA VAL A 537 16.41 17.81 -17.13
C VAL A 537 16.07 17.10 -18.44
N CYS A 538 15.86 17.87 -19.54
CA CYS A 538 15.61 17.30 -20.85
C CYS A 538 16.78 16.42 -21.33
N HIS A 539 18.02 16.87 -21.10
CA HIS A 539 19.23 16.11 -21.46
C HIS A 539 19.34 14.80 -20.66
N ALA A 540 19.17 14.86 -19.36
CA ALA A 540 19.20 13.69 -18.49
C ALA A 540 18.09 12.68 -18.88
N LEU A 541 16.88 13.16 -19.19
CA LEU A 541 15.77 12.34 -19.64
C LEU A 541 16.05 11.70 -21.01
N ALA A 542 16.60 12.43 -21.97
CA ALA A 542 16.97 11.92 -23.29
C ALA A 542 18.03 10.80 -23.17
N ASN A 543 19.04 11.00 -22.30
CA ASN A 543 20.04 9.98 -22.02
C ASN A 543 19.43 8.71 -21.40
N LEU A 544 18.53 8.86 -20.43
CA LEU A 544 17.83 7.74 -19.82
C LEU A 544 16.95 7.02 -20.84
N ALA A 545 16.15 7.72 -21.63
CA ALA A 545 15.29 7.15 -22.66
C ALA A 545 16.07 6.38 -23.72
N ARG A 546 17.26 6.87 -24.08
CA ARG A 546 18.19 6.15 -24.99
C ARG A 546 18.68 4.84 -24.36
N ARG A 547 19.04 4.84 -23.09
CA ARG A 547 19.42 3.61 -22.35
C ARG A 547 18.28 2.59 -22.32
N VAL A 548 17.04 3.07 -22.20
CA VAL A 548 15.82 2.27 -22.26
C VAL A 548 15.63 1.60 -23.61
N ALA A 549 15.75 2.36 -24.71
CA ALA A 549 15.58 1.86 -26.07
C ALA A 549 16.57 0.71 -26.39
N ILE A 550 17.82 0.82 -25.92
CA ILE A 550 18.83 -0.24 -26.10
C ILE A 550 18.47 -1.54 -25.37
N ARG A 551 17.76 -1.46 -24.24
CA ARG A 551 17.40 -2.63 -23.41
C ARG A 551 16.11 -3.31 -23.84
N ALA A 552 15.20 -2.63 -24.51
CA ALA A 552 13.89 -3.15 -24.93
C ALA A 552 13.97 -4.31 -25.96
N GLU A 553 15.15 -4.59 -26.53
CA GLU A 553 15.38 -5.68 -27.48
C GLU A 553 15.48 -7.09 -26.85
N GLN A 554 15.39 -7.23 -25.50
CA GLN A 554 15.45 -8.54 -24.84
C GLN A 554 14.08 -8.96 -24.29
N PRO A 555 13.49 -10.07 -24.78
CA PRO A 555 12.21 -10.55 -24.25
C PRO A 555 12.36 -11.06 -22.80
N PRO A 556 11.34 -10.85 -21.93
CA PRO A 556 11.37 -11.35 -20.57
C PRO A 556 11.17 -12.87 -20.51
N PRO A 557 11.69 -13.55 -19.48
CA PRO A 557 11.46 -14.97 -19.28
C PRO A 557 9.98 -15.27 -18.99
N ALA A 558 9.43 -16.27 -19.68
CA ALA A 558 8.06 -16.72 -19.49
C ALA A 558 7.86 -17.35 -18.09
N SER A 559 6.84 -16.91 -17.37
CA SER A 559 6.38 -17.55 -16.12
C SER A 559 5.30 -18.60 -16.42
N PRO A 560 5.20 -19.70 -15.67
CA PRO A 560 4.15 -20.71 -15.88
C PRO A 560 2.76 -20.08 -15.61
N ALA A 561 1.83 -20.34 -16.54
CA ALA A 561 0.51 -19.70 -16.56
C ALA A 561 -0.43 -20.32 -15.51
N THR A 562 -0.54 -19.69 -14.34
CA THR A 562 -1.43 -20.11 -13.25
C THR A 562 -2.59 -19.15 -12.95
N SER A 563 -2.64 -17.99 -13.58
CA SER A 563 -3.69 -16.98 -13.36
C SER A 563 -4.06 -16.29 -14.66
N THR A 564 -5.29 -15.78 -14.72
CA THR A 564 -5.78 -14.95 -15.82
C THR A 564 -6.53 -13.75 -15.24
N ALA A 565 -6.27 -12.54 -15.77
CA ALA A 565 -7.10 -11.37 -15.50
C ALA A 565 -8.01 -11.11 -16.68
N ILE A 566 -9.28 -10.79 -16.40
CA ILE A 566 -10.30 -10.45 -17.39
C ILE A 566 -10.87 -9.09 -17.04
N MET A 567 -10.89 -8.16 -17.99
CA MET A 567 -11.39 -6.82 -17.80
C MET A 567 -12.37 -6.45 -18.91
N ARG A 568 -13.56 -6.02 -18.53
CA ARG A 568 -14.52 -5.41 -19.46
C ARG A 568 -14.42 -3.89 -19.38
N THR A 569 -14.25 -3.21 -20.51
CA THR A 569 -14.09 -1.76 -20.59
C THR A 569 -15.22 -1.11 -21.35
N LEU A 570 -15.65 0.05 -20.85
CA LEU A 570 -16.45 1.02 -21.58
C LEU A 570 -15.55 2.19 -21.95
N SER A 571 -15.47 2.55 -23.23
CA SER A 571 -14.73 3.71 -23.70
C SER A 571 -15.65 4.75 -24.31
N LEU A 572 -15.40 6.03 -24.02
CA LEU A 572 -16.13 7.19 -24.52
C LEU A 572 -15.14 8.21 -25.12
N PRO A 573 -15.57 9.13 -26.02
CA PRO A 573 -14.68 10.08 -26.69
C PRO A 573 -13.79 10.95 -25.79
N GLY A 574 -14.15 11.18 -24.52
CA GLY A 574 -13.30 11.85 -23.54
C GLY A 574 -13.62 13.33 -23.31
N THR A 575 -14.86 13.75 -23.60
CA THR A 575 -15.31 15.11 -23.21
C THR A 575 -15.27 15.29 -21.68
N PRO A 576 -15.15 16.53 -21.18
CA PRO A 576 -15.15 16.79 -19.74
C PRO A 576 -16.34 16.17 -18.99
N SER A 577 -17.55 16.26 -19.57
CA SER A 577 -18.76 15.68 -18.97
C SER A 577 -18.75 14.15 -18.98
N GLN A 578 -18.22 13.50 -20.02
CA GLN A 578 -18.06 12.05 -20.09
C GLN A 578 -17.03 11.54 -19.09
N ARG A 579 -15.92 12.25 -18.92
CA ARG A 579 -14.91 11.95 -17.91
C ARG A 579 -15.48 12.06 -16.51
N LEU A 580 -16.28 13.10 -16.23
CA LEU A 580 -16.97 13.27 -14.95
C LEU A 580 -17.99 12.14 -14.73
N LEU A 581 -18.75 11.76 -15.74
CA LEU A 581 -19.68 10.63 -15.69
C LEU A 581 -18.96 9.33 -15.30
N LEU A 582 -17.85 9.00 -15.97
CA LEU A 582 -17.09 7.79 -15.65
C LEU A 582 -16.45 7.84 -14.25
N ALA A 583 -16.09 9.03 -13.77
CA ALA A 583 -15.59 9.19 -12.41
C ALA A 583 -16.68 8.93 -11.35
N LEU A 584 -17.86 9.44 -11.56
CA LEU A 584 -19.02 9.17 -10.71
C LEU A 584 -19.41 7.69 -10.76
N ALA A 585 -19.42 7.09 -11.95
CA ALA A 585 -19.70 5.67 -12.13
C ALA A 585 -18.64 4.79 -11.43
N GLU A 586 -17.33 5.09 -11.55
CA GLU A 586 -16.29 4.38 -10.81
C GLU A 586 -16.58 4.38 -9.31
N GLN A 587 -16.92 5.53 -8.77
CA GLN A 587 -17.19 5.68 -7.35
C GLN A 587 -18.41 4.86 -6.87
N HIS A 588 -19.48 4.81 -7.69
CA HIS A 588 -20.70 4.09 -7.34
C HIS A 588 -20.64 2.60 -7.61
N HIS A 589 -20.08 2.21 -8.76
CA HIS A 589 -20.04 0.81 -9.16
C HIS A 589 -19.02 -0.01 -8.36
N SER A 590 -17.97 0.63 -7.81
CA SER A 590 -16.86 -0.09 -7.17
C SER A 590 -17.32 -1.06 -6.08
N ALA A 591 -18.25 -0.64 -5.22
CA ALA A 591 -18.72 -1.49 -4.13
C ALA A 591 -19.64 -2.62 -4.60
N ALA A 592 -20.64 -2.27 -5.40
CA ALA A 592 -21.61 -3.24 -5.89
C ALA A 592 -20.92 -4.26 -6.80
N PHE A 593 -20.00 -3.81 -7.65
CA PHE A 593 -19.20 -4.69 -8.48
C PHE A 593 -18.33 -5.63 -7.66
N PHE A 594 -17.64 -5.11 -6.63
CA PHE A 594 -16.81 -5.91 -5.74
C PHE A 594 -17.63 -6.98 -5.03
N GLN A 595 -18.81 -6.61 -4.48
CA GLN A 595 -19.73 -7.53 -3.82
C GLN A 595 -20.21 -8.61 -4.79
N GLN A 596 -20.77 -8.23 -5.93
CA GLN A 596 -21.32 -9.19 -6.91
C GLN A 596 -20.23 -10.08 -7.49
N ALA A 597 -19.09 -9.52 -7.94
CA ALA A 597 -18.05 -10.30 -8.60
C ALA A 597 -17.34 -11.26 -7.65
N ARG A 598 -17.02 -10.81 -6.43
CA ARG A 598 -16.22 -11.62 -5.50
C ARG A 598 -17.08 -12.55 -4.64
N TYR A 599 -18.20 -12.09 -4.12
CA TYR A 599 -19.00 -12.85 -3.13
C TYR A 599 -20.22 -13.54 -3.74
N ASP A 600 -20.99 -12.87 -4.60
CA ASP A 600 -22.21 -13.45 -5.12
C ASP A 600 -21.92 -14.44 -6.26
N HIS A 601 -20.93 -14.14 -7.09
CA HIS A 601 -20.59 -14.95 -8.27
C HIS A 601 -19.22 -15.64 -8.20
N HIS A 602 -18.41 -15.41 -7.18
CA HIS A 602 -17.09 -16.03 -6.96
C HIS A 602 -16.16 -15.96 -8.19
N LEU A 603 -16.14 -14.82 -8.90
CA LEU A 603 -15.37 -14.69 -10.14
C LEU A 603 -13.86 -14.60 -9.95
N GLY A 604 -13.38 -14.32 -8.74
CA GLY A 604 -11.96 -14.24 -8.44
C GLY A 604 -11.67 -13.46 -7.14
N TYR A 605 -10.42 -13.51 -6.68
CA TYR A 605 -10.02 -12.82 -5.47
C TYR A 605 -9.74 -11.32 -5.67
N VAL A 606 -9.45 -10.89 -6.91
CA VAL A 606 -9.36 -9.48 -7.28
C VAL A 606 -10.58 -9.11 -8.07
N ALA A 607 -11.31 -8.12 -7.60
CA ALA A 607 -12.41 -7.48 -8.32
C ALA A 607 -12.30 -5.96 -8.10
N ALA A 608 -12.26 -5.18 -9.18
CA ALA A 608 -12.12 -3.73 -9.08
C ALA A 608 -12.75 -3.01 -10.27
N VAL A 609 -13.23 -1.79 -10.03
CA VAL A 609 -13.61 -0.84 -11.07
C VAL A 609 -12.56 0.25 -11.09
N ARG A 610 -12.03 0.58 -12.26
CA ARG A 610 -11.02 1.63 -12.43
C ARG A 610 -11.24 2.40 -13.70
N ARG A 611 -10.88 3.67 -13.65
CA ARG A 611 -11.03 4.61 -14.76
C ARG A 611 -9.69 4.91 -15.43
N GLY A 612 -9.74 5.14 -16.73
CA GLY A 612 -8.68 5.73 -17.52
C GLY A 612 -9.07 7.16 -17.96
N ASP A 613 -8.22 8.12 -17.62
CA ASP A 613 -8.43 9.55 -17.89
C ASP A 613 -7.71 9.96 -19.18
N GLY A 614 -8.31 9.74 -20.31
CA GLY A 614 -7.74 10.11 -21.60
C GLY A 614 -8.76 10.66 -22.57
N ALA A 615 -8.37 10.79 -23.82
CA ALA A 615 -9.25 10.95 -24.96
C ALA A 615 -8.88 9.86 -25.98
N PRO A 616 -9.59 8.70 -25.98
CA PRO A 616 -10.82 8.37 -25.25
C PRO A 616 -10.63 8.16 -23.74
N CYS A 617 -11.66 8.46 -22.94
CA CYS A 617 -11.72 8.07 -21.55
C CYS A 617 -12.41 6.70 -21.39
N SER A 618 -12.06 5.94 -20.36
CA SER A 618 -12.57 4.57 -20.20
C SER A 618 -12.87 4.22 -18.74
N LEU A 619 -13.75 3.22 -18.55
CA LEU A 619 -14.03 2.60 -17.26
C LEU A 619 -13.88 1.09 -17.40
N GLY A 620 -13.00 0.49 -16.62
CA GLY A 620 -12.69 -0.94 -16.64
C GLY A 620 -13.18 -1.66 -15.40
N TYR A 621 -13.85 -2.78 -15.60
CA TYR A 621 -14.30 -3.73 -14.59
C TYR A 621 -13.42 -4.97 -14.69
N VAL A 622 -12.54 -5.18 -13.72
CA VAL A 622 -11.52 -6.22 -13.78
C VAL A 622 -11.72 -7.27 -12.69
N VAL A 623 -11.51 -8.54 -13.06
CA VAL A 623 -11.41 -9.67 -12.14
C VAL A 623 -10.13 -10.45 -12.42
N GLN A 624 -9.53 -11.06 -11.39
CA GLN A 624 -8.40 -11.97 -11.56
C GLN A 624 -8.70 -13.33 -10.95
N VAL A 625 -8.52 -14.36 -11.76
CA VAL A 625 -8.82 -15.76 -11.45
C VAL A 625 -7.53 -16.54 -11.31
N SER A 626 -7.45 -17.41 -10.30
CA SER A 626 -6.36 -18.38 -10.15
C SER A 626 -6.81 -19.75 -10.61
N HIS A 627 -6.04 -20.39 -11.46
CA HIS A 627 -6.25 -21.77 -11.90
C HIS A 627 -5.46 -22.73 -11.01
N ALA A 628 -5.73 -22.73 -9.71
CA ALA A 628 -5.04 -23.56 -8.73
C ALA A 628 -5.32 -25.06 -8.98
N GLY A 629 -4.28 -25.88 -9.12
CA GLY A 629 -4.35 -27.34 -9.12
C GLY A 629 -4.48 -28.01 -10.49
N GLN A 630 -4.43 -27.29 -11.63
CA GLN A 630 -4.59 -27.91 -12.96
C GLN A 630 -3.29 -27.95 -13.80
N VAL A 631 -2.13 -28.15 -13.19
CA VAL A 631 -0.93 -28.53 -13.95
C VAL A 631 -0.97 -30.03 -14.25
N SER A 632 -1.93 -30.45 -15.07
CA SER A 632 -1.95 -31.75 -15.68
C SER A 632 -1.52 -31.63 -17.14
N LYS A 633 -0.59 -32.48 -17.56
CA LYS A 633 -0.02 -32.53 -18.91
C LYS A 633 -1.01 -33.01 -20.01
N ASN A 634 -2.33 -32.92 -19.79
CA ASN A 634 -3.35 -33.35 -20.73
C ASN A 634 -3.94 -32.23 -21.54
N THR A 635 -4.03 -32.42 -22.85
CA THR A 635 -4.62 -31.49 -23.84
C THR A 635 -6.07 -31.06 -23.54
N GLY A 636 -6.83 -31.78 -22.73
CA GLY A 636 -8.16 -31.42 -22.25
C GLY A 636 -8.19 -30.27 -21.24
N SER A 637 -7.04 -29.84 -20.68
CA SER A 637 -6.97 -28.79 -19.68
C SER A 637 -7.10 -27.37 -20.31
N ALA A 638 -6.61 -27.18 -21.54
CA ALA A 638 -6.65 -25.89 -22.23
C ALA A 638 -8.09 -25.53 -22.70
N GLU A 639 -8.83 -26.49 -23.22
CA GLU A 639 -10.23 -26.29 -23.61
C GLU A 639 -11.14 -26.01 -22.41
N LYS A 640 -10.89 -26.67 -21.28
CA LYS A 640 -11.59 -26.44 -20.02
C LYS A 640 -11.32 -25.02 -19.50
N LYS A 641 -10.05 -24.60 -19.47
CA LYS A 641 -9.63 -23.25 -19.07
C LYS A 641 -10.33 -22.20 -19.94
N LEU A 642 -10.29 -22.35 -21.25
CA LEU A 642 -10.94 -21.40 -22.18
C LEU A 642 -12.47 -21.33 -21.97
N ARG A 643 -13.10 -22.45 -21.65
CA ARG A 643 -14.54 -22.49 -21.35
C ARG A 643 -14.88 -21.78 -20.05
N GLU A 644 -14.07 -21.97 -19.00
CA GLU A 644 -14.19 -21.25 -17.72
C GLU A 644 -14.01 -19.74 -17.90
N GLU A 645 -12.98 -19.32 -18.62
CA GLU A 645 -12.71 -17.90 -18.91
C GLU A 645 -13.86 -17.23 -19.68
N LYS A 646 -14.45 -17.93 -20.65
CA LYS A 646 -15.66 -17.44 -21.37
C LYS A 646 -16.86 -17.27 -20.43
N GLN A 647 -17.11 -18.24 -19.55
CA GLN A 647 -18.20 -18.14 -18.56
C GLN A 647 -17.99 -16.96 -17.60
N ILE A 648 -16.76 -16.70 -17.19
CA ILE A 648 -16.43 -15.56 -16.35
C ILE A 648 -16.68 -14.25 -17.11
N ALA A 649 -16.26 -14.15 -18.36
CA ALA A 649 -16.52 -12.98 -19.21
C ALA A 649 -18.01 -12.71 -19.40
N GLU A 650 -18.83 -13.73 -19.60
CA GLU A 650 -20.30 -13.64 -19.69
C GLU A 650 -20.93 -13.13 -18.38
N LYS A 651 -20.50 -13.66 -17.24
CA LYS A 651 -20.94 -13.19 -15.92
C LYS A 651 -20.51 -11.75 -15.68
N LEU A 652 -19.26 -11.41 -16.01
CA LEU A 652 -18.75 -10.04 -15.92
C LEU A 652 -19.60 -9.07 -16.77
N ARG A 653 -20.00 -9.50 -17.96
CA ARG A 653 -20.92 -8.75 -18.82
C ARG A 653 -22.27 -8.53 -18.12
N SER A 654 -22.88 -9.57 -17.58
CA SER A 654 -24.18 -9.49 -16.90
C SER A 654 -24.13 -8.52 -15.71
N ILE A 655 -23.08 -8.60 -14.87
CA ILE A 655 -22.90 -7.71 -13.72
C ILE A 655 -22.77 -6.25 -14.17
N THR A 656 -21.92 -5.99 -15.15
CA THR A 656 -21.68 -4.61 -15.62
C THR A 656 -22.91 -4.01 -16.28
N ASP A 657 -23.67 -4.79 -17.04
CA ASP A 657 -24.92 -4.33 -17.67
C ASP A 657 -25.99 -3.98 -16.63
N ALA A 658 -26.11 -4.79 -15.56
CA ALA A 658 -27.03 -4.52 -14.45
C ALA A 658 -26.63 -3.22 -13.70
N LEU A 659 -25.35 -3.04 -13.40
CA LEU A 659 -24.87 -1.82 -12.73
C LEU A 659 -25.17 -0.55 -13.52
N TRP A 660 -25.04 -0.59 -14.84
CA TRP A 660 -25.36 0.56 -15.68
C TRP A 660 -26.89 0.79 -15.81
N GLN A 661 -27.72 -0.24 -15.77
CA GLN A 661 -29.18 -0.11 -15.74
C GLN A 661 -29.68 0.55 -14.45
N GLU A 662 -29.02 0.29 -13.32
CA GLU A 662 -29.37 0.85 -12.01
C GLU A 662 -28.80 2.27 -11.77
N SER A 663 -27.88 2.72 -12.64
CA SER A 663 -27.10 3.94 -12.42
C SER A 663 -27.91 5.25 -12.47
N ASP A 664 -29.06 5.29 -13.09
CA ASP A 664 -29.82 6.53 -13.36
C ASP A 664 -30.22 7.23 -12.05
N SER A 665 -30.78 6.49 -11.09
CA SER A 665 -31.22 7.04 -9.79
C SER A 665 -30.05 7.40 -8.86
N VAL A 666 -28.94 6.67 -8.96
CA VAL A 666 -27.79 6.79 -8.07
C VAL A 666 -26.88 7.94 -8.49
N LEU A 667 -26.63 8.10 -9.77
CA LEU A 667 -25.79 9.19 -10.30
C LEU A 667 -26.49 10.56 -10.20
N GLN A 668 -27.83 10.60 -10.20
CA GLN A 668 -28.59 11.83 -9.96
C GLN A 668 -28.41 12.41 -8.54
N ALA A 669 -28.04 11.61 -7.55
CA ALA A 669 -27.77 12.07 -6.21
C ALA A 669 -26.45 12.86 -6.03
N GLN A 670 -25.63 12.95 -7.07
CA GLN A 670 -24.38 13.71 -7.22
C GLN A 670 -23.50 13.86 -5.98
N PRO A 671 -22.64 12.91 -5.68
CA PRO A 671 -21.54 13.14 -4.75
C PRO A 671 -20.46 13.99 -5.42
N ALA A 672 -19.87 14.91 -4.66
CA ALA A 672 -18.71 15.67 -5.13
C ALA A 672 -17.49 14.75 -5.25
N LEU A 673 -16.67 14.94 -6.28
CA LEU A 673 -15.37 14.27 -6.39
C LEU A 673 -14.43 14.73 -5.28
N THR A 674 -13.62 13.81 -4.78
CA THR A 674 -12.68 14.10 -3.71
C THR A 674 -11.59 15.07 -4.17
N ALA A 675 -11.41 16.18 -3.46
CA ALA A 675 -10.30 17.10 -3.68
C ALA A 675 -8.97 16.50 -3.19
N PRO A 676 -7.83 16.86 -3.79
CA PRO A 676 -6.52 16.44 -3.30
C PRO A 676 -6.22 17.06 -1.93
N GLU A 677 -5.63 16.29 -1.03
CA GLU A 677 -5.40 16.71 0.36
C GLU A 677 -4.05 17.42 0.57
N THR A 678 -3.13 17.29 -0.39
CA THR A 678 -1.79 17.88 -0.30
C THR A 678 -1.36 18.51 -1.62
N PRO A 679 -0.42 19.49 -1.58
CA PRO A 679 0.13 20.09 -2.80
C PRO A 679 0.72 19.06 -3.76
N LEU A 680 1.44 18.07 -3.25
CA LEU A 680 2.01 17.01 -4.10
C LEU A 680 0.92 16.12 -4.71
N ALA A 681 -0.16 15.83 -3.99
CA ALA A 681 -1.30 15.07 -4.54
C ALA A 681 -1.98 15.85 -5.67
N ALA A 682 -2.17 17.16 -5.51
CA ALA A 682 -2.70 18.03 -6.56
C ALA A 682 -1.81 18.04 -7.81
N LEU A 683 -0.50 18.14 -7.61
CA LEU A 683 0.48 18.12 -8.69
C LEU A 683 0.50 16.77 -9.41
N VAL A 684 0.41 15.65 -8.70
CA VAL A 684 0.29 14.30 -9.28
C VAL A 684 -0.95 14.18 -10.16
N LEU A 685 -2.11 14.61 -9.67
CA LEU A 685 -3.35 14.58 -10.46
C LEU A 685 -3.28 15.46 -11.71
N GLN A 686 -2.67 16.64 -11.59
CA GLN A 686 -2.44 17.51 -12.75
C GLN A 686 -1.50 16.87 -13.76
N TRP A 687 -0.41 16.27 -13.30
CA TRP A 687 0.55 15.56 -14.15
C TRP A 687 -0.09 14.39 -14.88
N GLN A 688 -0.86 13.56 -14.18
CA GLN A 688 -1.61 12.46 -14.80
C GLN A 688 -2.59 12.95 -15.86
N SER A 689 -3.28 14.05 -15.60
CA SER A 689 -4.18 14.69 -16.57
C SER A 689 -3.46 15.19 -17.81
N LEU A 690 -2.28 15.78 -17.63
CA LEU A 690 -1.43 16.24 -18.75
C LEU A 690 -0.93 15.06 -19.59
N LEU A 691 -0.42 14.00 -18.94
CA LEU A 691 0.02 12.77 -19.63
C LEU A 691 -1.12 12.09 -20.40
N ALA A 692 -2.34 12.18 -19.89
CA ALA A 692 -3.54 11.67 -20.55
C ALA A 692 -4.10 12.61 -21.64
N GLY A 693 -3.43 13.74 -21.93
CA GLY A 693 -3.86 14.72 -22.92
C GLY A 693 -5.09 15.55 -22.53
N THR A 694 -5.41 15.62 -21.23
CA THR A 694 -6.64 16.25 -20.72
C THR A 694 -6.35 17.51 -19.94
N HIS A 695 -5.89 18.51 -20.23
CA HIS A 695 -5.44 19.74 -19.55
C HIS A 695 -6.17 20.19 -18.26
N GLN A 696 -7.26 19.52 -17.87
CA GLN A 696 -8.00 19.83 -16.64
C GLN A 696 -8.08 18.62 -15.69
N PRO A 697 -7.64 18.77 -14.42
CA PRO A 697 -7.81 17.71 -13.43
C PRO A 697 -9.29 17.48 -13.10
N LEU A 698 -9.65 16.22 -12.90
CA LEU A 698 -11.04 15.82 -12.65
C LEU A 698 -11.70 16.45 -11.43
N HIS A 699 -10.95 16.70 -10.36
CA HIS A 699 -11.49 17.34 -9.16
C HIS A 699 -12.06 18.74 -9.44
N ARG A 700 -11.52 19.47 -10.43
CA ARG A 700 -12.08 20.74 -10.90
C ARG A 700 -13.37 20.57 -11.71
N LEU A 701 -13.45 19.49 -12.47
CA LEU A 701 -14.71 19.15 -13.18
C LEU A 701 -15.82 18.78 -12.20
N GLY A 702 -15.48 18.15 -11.06
CA GLY A 702 -16.44 17.80 -10.01
C GLY A 702 -17.03 18.99 -9.25
N GLN A 703 -16.43 20.19 -9.35
CA GLN A 703 -17.02 21.44 -8.87
C GLN A 703 -18.12 21.97 -9.83
N GLN A 704 -18.11 21.53 -11.08
CA GLN A 704 -19.17 21.81 -12.04
C GLN A 704 -20.26 20.74 -11.89
N ARG A 705 -21.43 21.12 -11.38
CA ARG A 705 -22.58 20.22 -11.32
C ARG A 705 -23.07 19.90 -12.75
N ILE A 706 -23.17 18.62 -13.07
CA ILE A 706 -23.94 18.19 -14.25
C ILE A 706 -25.41 18.29 -13.85
N ASP A 707 -26.25 19.04 -14.59
CA ASP A 707 -27.68 19.03 -14.32
C ASP A 707 -28.31 17.68 -14.69
N SER A 708 -29.47 17.37 -14.11
CA SER A 708 -30.11 16.06 -14.29
C SER A 708 -30.44 15.75 -15.77
N GLN A 709 -30.75 16.75 -16.56
CA GLN A 709 -31.03 16.55 -17.98
C GLN A 709 -29.77 16.25 -18.78
N ALA A 710 -28.66 16.94 -18.48
CA ALA A 710 -27.36 16.67 -19.10
C ALA A 710 -26.85 15.28 -18.70
N LEU A 711 -27.08 14.85 -17.46
CA LEU A 711 -26.75 13.50 -16.99
C LEU A 711 -27.55 12.42 -17.73
N THR A 712 -28.87 12.59 -17.84
CA THR A 712 -29.74 11.67 -18.61
C THR A 712 -29.30 11.58 -20.06
N ASN A 713 -28.95 12.71 -20.68
CA ASN A 713 -28.43 12.73 -22.04
C ASN A 713 -27.09 12.01 -22.17
N LEU A 714 -26.19 12.16 -21.18
CA LEU A 714 -24.91 11.45 -21.17
C LEU A 714 -25.09 9.94 -20.99
N LEU A 715 -26.00 9.51 -20.12
CA LEU A 715 -26.32 8.10 -19.93
C LEU A 715 -26.91 7.47 -21.19
N SER A 716 -27.76 8.20 -21.92
CA SER A 716 -28.27 7.74 -23.22
C SER A 716 -27.17 7.61 -24.29
N GLN A 717 -26.11 8.40 -24.21
CA GLN A 717 -24.97 8.29 -25.13
C GLN A 717 -24.11 7.02 -24.89
N ILE A 718 -24.18 6.39 -23.73
CA ILE A 718 -23.46 5.13 -23.48
C ILE A 718 -23.89 4.04 -24.45
N SER A 719 -25.20 3.98 -24.78
CA SER A 719 -25.73 3.00 -25.71
C SER A 719 -25.37 3.28 -27.19
N THR A 720 -25.06 4.54 -27.52
CA THR A 720 -24.79 4.96 -28.91
C THR A 720 -23.33 5.25 -29.21
N LEU A 721 -22.58 5.76 -28.25
CA LEU A 721 -21.16 6.15 -28.36
C LEU A 721 -20.23 5.26 -27.55
N GLY A 722 -20.76 4.44 -26.64
CA GLY A 722 -19.96 3.59 -25.77
C GLY A 722 -19.39 2.39 -26.53
N HIS A 723 -18.08 2.29 -26.58
CA HIS A 723 -17.38 1.11 -27.07
C HIS A 723 -17.11 0.17 -25.92
N TRP A 724 -17.68 -1.03 -25.96
CA TRP A 724 -17.46 -2.09 -25.00
C TRP A 724 -16.46 -3.10 -25.53
N GLN A 725 -15.41 -3.40 -24.76
CA GLN A 725 -14.39 -4.40 -25.09
C GLN A 725 -14.08 -5.29 -23.89
N THR A 726 -13.69 -6.52 -24.16
CA THR A 726 -13.22 -7.45 -23.12
C THR A 726 -11.77 -7.80 -23.38
N HIS A 727 -10.94 -7.64 -22.36
CA HIS A 727 -9.49 -7.81 -22.39
C HIS A 727 -9.10 -8.99 -21.50
N TRP A 728 -8.15 -9.80 -21.95
CA TRP A 728 -7.58 -10.92 -21.21
C TRP A 728 -6.08 -10.75 -21.13
N LEU A 729 -5.52 -11.07 -19.97
CA LEU A 729 -4.08 -11.13 -19.74
C LEU A 729 -3.77 -12.34 -18.88
N ASP A 730 -2.97 -13.27 -19.38
CA ASP A 730 -2.51 -14.42 -18.61
C ASP A 730 -1.11 -14.19 -18.01
N SER A 731 -0.71 -15.08 -17.10
CA SER A 731 0.60 -15.03 -16.43
C SER A 731 1.78 -15.35 -17.36
N ALA A 732 1.54 -15.82 -18.58
CA ALA A 732 2.54 -15.95 -19.63
C ALA A 732 2.73 -14.64 -20.43
N GLY A 733 1.89 -13.62 -20.17
CA GLY A 733 1.93 -12.31 -20.85
C GLY A 733 1.11 -12.27 -22.14
N HIS A 734 0.30 -13.31 -22.45
CA HIS A 734 -0.58 -13.26 -23.61
C HIS A 734 -1.73 -12.30 -23.33
N TYR A 735 -1.92 -11.35 -24.24
CA TYR A 735 -2.95 -10.34 -24.17
C TYR A 735 -3.87 -10.42 -25.36
N PHE A 736 -5.20 -10.48 -25.11
CA PHE A 736 -6.22 -10.54 -26.13
C PHE A 736 -7.31 -9.51 -25.85
N VAL A 737 -7.95 -9.02 -26.91
CA VAL A 737 -9.09 -8.09 -26.84
C VAL A 737 -10.18 -8.62 -27.77
N ASN A 738 -11.43 -8.66 -27.28
CA ASN A 738 -12.64 -8.94 -28.07
C ASN A 738 -13.68 -7.84 -27.83
N ASP A 739 -14.43 -7.53 -28.86
CA ASP A 739 -15.55 -6.59 -28.83
C ASP A 739 -16.78 -7.16 -28.10
#